data_a0c5ad6336a4171fd9fefcd652552614
#
_entry.id   a0c5ad6336a4171fd9fefcd652552614
#
_cell.length_a   1.000
_cell.length_b   1.000
_cell.length_c   1.000
_cell.angle_alpha   90.00
_cell.angle_beta   90.00
_cell.angle_gamma   90.00
#
_symmetry.space_group_name_H-M   'P 1'
#
loop_
_entity.id
_entity.type
_entity.pdbx_description
1 polymer ?
#
loop_
_entity_poly.entity_id
_entity_poly.type
_entity_poly.pdbx_seq_one_letter_code
_entity_poly.pdbx_strand_id
1 'polypeptide(L)'
;MALSGAVMREADTILATGGPGMVKAAYSSGKPAIGVGAGNTPAVVDASADIPLAVSSILHSKTFDNGMICASEQSVIVAKEIYAKFKKEMQLRGAYFLSSVEAQKVRKTIIVNGALNAKIVGQSAHTIAALSGFEVPEDAKVLVGEVTSVEPSEEFSHEKLSPVLAMYKAESFEDALDKADRLVREGGPGHTSAIYIDERTQGDRLSRFRERMQTYRVLVNTPAAQGGIGDLYNFRLSPSLTLGCGSRGGNSVSENVGVGQLINVKTVAERRENMLWFRAPEKVYFKRGSLRLALEELGEKEYGKKRAFVVTDEYLYNSGMVKEVTKVLDAMNVTHMEFFDVTPDPTLACARAGAELMKKFKPDVIVALGGGSPMDAAKIMWVLYEHPEADFQDLAMRFMDIRKRVYSFPRMGDKAMFVAVPTTAGTGSEVTPFAVITDERTGMKYPLADYELMPDVAVIDAELMMNIPKGLTSCAGIDSLSHALEAVASVMASDFTNGIAKEAIRLIFEYLPDAYTLGAAAPLAREKMAHAASMAGMAFANAFLGVCHSMAHKLGSYWHLPHGMANSLLLEEVIRFNSADAPRKMGTFPQYAYPECKRRYADVARYIGCKGGTDDELVEELIGKMKELQRVVGQPSSIREAIGDKGTEAEFKASLEQMSEDAFDDQCTGANPRYPLISEIRKMYLNAYYGKHEPV
;
A
#
# COMPACT_ATOMS: atom_id res chain seq x y z
N MET A 1 23.08 38.23 24.64
CA MET A 1 22.86 36.81 25.05
C MET A 1 21.92 36.67 26.26
N ALA A 2 22.08 37.40 27.37
CA ALA A 2 21.16 37.27 28.51
C ALA A 2 19.70 37.64 28.18
N LEU A 3 19.51 38.72 27.43
CA LEU A 3 18.17 39.17 27.00
C LEU A 3 17.49 38.17 26.07
N SER A 4 18.22 37.64 25.08
CA SER A 4 17.69 36.63 24.14
C SER A 4 17.28 35.36 24.88
N GLY A 5 18.06 34.92 25.86
CA GLY A 5 17.72 33.79 26.72
C GLY A 5 16.50 34.04 27.61
N ALA A 6 16.28 35.27 28.08
CA ALA A 6 15.06 35.63 28.81
C ALA A 6 13.84 35.57 27.91
N VAL A 7 13.90 36.16 26.71
CA VAL A 7 12.81 36.09 25.72
C VAL A 7 12.47 34.65 25.36
N MET A 8 13.48 33.78 25.14
CA MET A 8 13.25 32.37 24.83
C MET A 8 12.54 31.60 25.94
N ARG A 9 12.80 31.96 27.23
CA ARG A 9 12.11 31.33 28.37
C ARG A 9 10.64 31.75 28.50
N GLU A 10 10.34 32.97 28.14
CA GLU A 10 8.99 33.56 28.29
C GLU A 10 8.08 33.30 27.05
N ALA A 11 8.67 33.02 25.90
CA ALA A 11 7.90 32.76 24.67
C ALA A 11 7.13 31.43 24.71
N ASP A 12 5.96 31.37 24.13
CA ASP A 12 5.19 30.12 23.94
C ASP A 12 5.78 29.24 22.84
N THR A 13 6.29 29.87 21.78
CA THR A 13 6.95 29.21 20.63
C THR A 13 8.11 30.08 20.17
N ILE A 14 9.21 29.46 19.81
CA ILE A 14 10.43 30.12 19.35
C ILE A 14 10.64 29.85 17.87
N LEU A 15 10.80 30.92 17.08
CA LEU A 15 11.30 30.87 15.71
C LEU A 15 12.68 31.52 15.70
N ALA A 16 13.75 30.72 15.50
CA ALA A 16 15.12 31.18 15.57
C ALA A 16 15.84 30.93 14.25
N THR A 17 16.19 31.99 13.54
CA THR A 17 17.06 31.97 12.36
C THR A 17 18.42 32.54 12.71
N GLY A 18 19.50 31.79 12.59
CA GLY A 18 20.81 32.28 12.89
C GLY A 18 21.90 31.20 13.01
N GLY A 19 23.07 31.60 13.53
CA GLY A 19 24.19 30.68 13.66
C GLY A 19 23.94 29.52 14.64
N PRO A 20 24.78 28.47 14.63
CA PRO A 20 24.59 27.24 15.40
C PRO A 20 24.37 27.47 16.92
N GLY A 21 24.99 28.50 17.48
CA GLY A 21 24.81 28.86 18.89
C GLY A 21 23.42 29.33 19.25
N MET A 22 22.76 30.11 18.37
CA MET A 22 21.38 30.56 18.54
C MET A 22 20.41 29.41 18.43
N VAL A 23 20.57 28.56 17.41
CA VAL A 23 19.77 27.36 17.19
C VAL A 23 19.84 26.43 18.41
N LYS A 24 21.05 26.16 18.89
CA LYS A 24 21.25 25.37 20.11
C LYS A 24 20.56 25.98 21.33
N ALA A 25 20.66 27.30 21.50
CA ALA A 25 19.99 27.99 22.60
C ALA A 25 18.45 27.88 22.51
N ALA A 26 17.88 28.01 21.29
CA ALA A 26 16.46 27.86 21.08
C ALA A 26 15.97 26.45 21.45
N TYR A 27 16.62 25.41 20.95
CA TYR A 27 16.25 24.02 21.27
C TYR A 27 16.52 23.63 22.74
N SER A 28 17.46 24.30 23.40
CA SER A 28 17.78 24.08 24.82
C SER A 28 16.92 24.89 25.78
N SER A 29 16.00 25.71 25.29
CA SER A 29 15.18 26.63 26.13
C SER A 29 14.09 25.91 26.93
N GLY A 30 13.73 24.64 26.53
CA GLY A 30 12.59 23.91 27.07
C GLY A 30 11.25 24.33 26.50
N LYS A 31 11.22 25.17 25.47
CA LYS A 31 10.01 25.61 24.74
C LYS A 31 9.95 24.98 23.37
N PRO A 32 8.74 24.85 22.78
CA PRO A 32 8.61 24.51 21.37
C PRO A 32 9.44 25.47 20.51
N ALA A 33 10.35 24.93 19.69
CA ALA A 33 11.26 25.75 18.92
C ALA A 33 11.43 25.23 17.48
N ILE A 34 11.47 26.18 16.54
CA ILE A 34 11.87 25.96 15.15
C ILE A 34 13.16 26.76 14.96
N GLY A 35 14.28 26.05 14.93
CA GLY A 35 15.59 26.63 14.70
C GLY A 35 16.09 26.27 13.32
N VAL A 36 16.67 27.25 12.61
CA VAL A 36 17.31 27.04 11.31
C VAL A 36 18.73 27.58 11.31
N GLY A 37 19.63 26.76 10.78
CA GLY A 37 21.07 26.99 10.87
C GLY A 37 21.67 27.68 9.64
N ALA A 38 23.01 27.70 9.62
CA ALA A 38 23.81 28.26 8.55
C ALA A 38 23.66 27.46 7.24
N GLY A 39 23.86 28.15 6.12
CA GLY A 39 23.91 27.56 4.79
C GLY A 39 25.30 27.70 4.17
N ASN A 40 25.74 26.70 3.43
CA ASN A 40 26.97 26.78 2.62
C ASN A 40 26.67 26.29 1.20
N THR A 41 25.87 27.05 0.47
CA THR A 41 25.32 26.68 -0.82
C THR A 41 26.37 26.57 -1.90
N PRO A 42 26.66 25.38 -2.46
CA PRO A 42 27.45 25.23 -3.68
C PRO A 42 26.56 25.36 -4.91
N ALA A 43 27.09 26.00 -5.95
CA ALA A 43 26.49 26.02 -7.28
C ALA A 43 27.37 25.25 -8.27
N VAL A 44 26.89 24.14 -8.80
CA VAL A 44 27.59 23.39 -9.85
C VAL A 44 27.18 23.95 -11.20
N VAL A 45 28.16 24.26 -12.05
CA VAL A 45 27.94 24.71 -13.43
C VAL A 45 28.47 23.65 -14.40
N ASP A 46 27.53 22.85 -14.92
CA ASP A 46 27.85 21.79 -15.88
C ASP A 46 28.33 22.32 -17.23
N ALA A 47 29.08 21.53 -17.98
CA ALA A 47 29.58 21.89 -19.30
C ALA A 47 28.46 22.23 -20.30
N SER A 48 27.22 21.75 -20.08
CA SER A 48 26.05 22.02 -20.89
C SER A 48 25.27 23.29 -20.49
N ALA A 49 25.71 23.97 -19.42
CA ALA A 49 24.97 25.12 -18.88
C ALA A 49 24.95 26.31 -19.86
N ASP A 50 23.84 27.05 -19.85
CA ASP A 50 23.76 28.39 -20.43
C ASP A 50 24.62 29.34 -19.58
N ILE A 51 25.82 29.69 -20.06
CA ILE A 51 26.79 30.49 -19.31
C ILE A 51 26.22 31.88 -18.96
N PRO A 52 25.65 32.66 -19.90
CA PRO A 52 25.02 33.94 -19.59
C PRO A 52 23.94 33.85 -18.49
N LEU A 53 23.07 32.86 -18.57
CA LEU A 53 22.05 32.63 -17.58
C LEU A 53 22.67 32.28 -16.21
N ALA A 54 23.59 31.33 -16.15
CA ALA A 54 24.23 30.91 -14.92
C ALA A 54 24.97 32.06 -14.23
N VAL A 55 25.79 32.82 -14.98
CA VAL A 55 26.53 33.96 -14.45
C VAL A 55 25.56 35.06 -13.94
N SER A 56 24.54 35.40 -14.73
CA SER A 56 23.54 36.38 -14.34
C SER A 56 22.83 35.97 -13.05
N SER A 57 22.39 34.74 -12.97
CA SER A 57 21.71 34.19 -11.80
C SER A 57 22.57 34.20 -10.54
N ILE A 58 23.83 33.73 -10.65
CA ILE A 58 24.77 33.68 -9.52
C ILE A 58 25.10 35.09 -9.01
N LEU A 59 25.42 36.03 -9.92
CA LEU A 59 25.72 37.40 -9.52
C LEU A 59 24.50 38.11 -8.93
N HIS A 60 23.31 37.93 -9.52
CA HIS A 60 22.07 38.44 -8.99
C HIS A 60 21.80 37.93 -7.58
N SER A 61 21.92 36.64 -7.37
CA SER A 61 21.77 36.00 -6.07
C SER A 61 22.82 36.48 -5.05
N LYS A 62 24.09 36.57 -5.45
CA LYS A 62 25.19 36.91 -4.56
C LYS A 62 25.23 38.40 -4.19
N THR A 63 24.65 39.26 -5.01
CA THR A 63 24.54 40.71 -4.73
C THR A 63 23.21 41.09 -4.06
N PHE A 64 22.23 40.19 -4.09
CA PHE A 64 20.98 40.39 -3.36
C PHE A 64 21.26 40.47 -1.86
N ASP A 65 20.85 41.57 -1.26
CA ASP A 65 21.11 41.88 0.16
C ASP A 65 22.61 41.70 0.54
N ASN A 66 23.52 42.10 -0.36
CA ASN A 66 24.96 41.91 -0.23
C ASN A 66 25.36 40.47 0.18
N GLY A 67 24.66 39.46 -0.34
CA GLY A 67 24.97 38.03 -0.09
C GLY A 67 24.65 37.55 1.34
N MET A 68 23.79 38.26 2.05
CA MET A 68 23.44 37.95 3.44
C MET A 68 22.39 36.81 3.54
N ILE A 69 21.66 36.53 2.48
CA ILE A 69 20.73 35.40 2.46
C ILE A 69 21.50 34.08 2.58
N CYS A 70 21.15 33.27 3.54
CA CYS A 70 21.82 32.00 3.84
C CYS A 70 21.77 30.96 2.68
N ALA A 71 20.81 31.10 1.77
CA ALA A 71 20.72 30.28 0.55
C ALA A 71 21.60 30.81 -0.61
N SER A 72 22.20 32.02 -0.49
CA SER A 72 23.03 32.55 -1.57
C SER A 72 24.28 31.70 -1.80
N GLU A 73 24.73 31.62 -3.04
CA GLU A 73 25.90 30.83 -3.43
C GLU A 73 27.14 31.25 -2.62
N GLN A 74 27.76 30.30 -1.94
CA GLN A 74 29.03 30.50 -1.25
C GLN A 74 30.21 30.04 -2.12
N SER A 75 29.94 29.08 -3.00
CA SER A 75 30.93 28.46 -3.87
C SER A 75 30.34 28.19 -5.26
N VAL A 76 31.12 28.39 -6.31
CA VAL A 76 30.78 28.00 -7.68
C VAL A 76 31.78 26.98 -8.16
N ILE A 77 31.31 25.84 -8.64
CA ILE A 77 32.12 24.74 -9.13
C ILE A 77 31.86 24.58 -10.61
N VAL A 78 32.82 24.99 -11.45
CA VAL A 78 32.65 25.13 -12.90
C VAL A 78 33.37 24.00 -13.62
N ALA A 79 32.68 23.33 -14.55
CA ALA A 79 33.28 22.34 -15.42
C ALA A 79 34.46 22.92 -16.23
N LYS A 80 35.57 22.18 -16.31
CA LYS A 80 36.81 22.65 -16.93
C LYS A 80 36.66 23.13 -18.38
N GLU A 81 35.75 22.50 -19.11
CA GLU A 81 35.48 22.79 -20.53
C GLU A 81 34.98 24.21 -20.76
N ILE A 82 34.26 24.76 -19.81
CA ILE A 82 33.64 26.08 -19.90
C ILE A 82 34.25 27.10 -18.93
N TYR A 83 35.22 26.69 -18.09
CA TYR A 83 35.77 27.49 -17.00
C TYR A 83 36.26 28.88 -17.46
N ALA A 84 37.08 28.94 -18.54
CA ALA A 84 37.64 30.20 -19.06
C ALA A 84 36.56 31.14 -19.60
N LYS A 85 35.52 30.56 -20.27
CA LYS A 85 34.40 31.34 -20.81
C LYS A 85 33.53 31.87 -19.65
N PHE A 86 33.26 31.03 -18.66
CA PHE A 86 32.50 31.40 -17.47
C PHE A 86 33.19 32.51 -16.68
N LYS A 87 34.48 32.38 -16.44
CA LYS A 87 35.31 33.42 -15.78
C LYS A 87 35.23 34.76 -16.51
N LYS A 88 35.40 34.76 -17.86
CA LYS A 88 35.31 35.96 -18.68
C LYS A 88 33.92 36.60 -18.57
N GLU A 89 32.87 35.82 -18.60
CA GLU A 89 31.48 36.33 -18.47
C GLU A 89 31.23 36.94 -17.05
N MET A 90 31.78 36.29 -16.02
CA MET A 90 31.72 36.83 -14.62
C MET A 90 32.41 38.21 -14.55
N GLN A 91 33.59 38.33 -15.11
CA GLN A 91 34.34 39.59 -15.14
C GLN A 91 33.60 40.70 -15.90
N LEU A 92 33.01 40.35 -17.05
CA LEU A 92 32.23 41.32 -17.87
C LEU A 92 31.03 41.89 -17.06
N ARG A 93 30.50 41.14 -16.09
CA ARG A 93 29.34 41.54 -15.28
C ARG A 93 29.68 42.08 -13.89
N GLY A 94 30.95 42.38 -13.61
CA GLY A 94 31.42 43.06 -12.41
C GLY A 94 31.92 42.14 -11.30
N ALA A 95 32.30 40.89 -11.60
CA ALA A 95 33.05 40.06 -10.67
C ALA A 95 34.53 40.40 -10.71
N TYR A 96 35.10 40.78 -9.58
CA TYR A 96 36.53 41.05 -9.41
C TYR A 96 37.25 39.80 -8.94
N PHE A 97 38.14 39.29 -9.79
CA PHE A 97 38.99 38.12 -9.51
C PHE A 97 40.24 38.52 -8.75
N LEU A 98 40.36 38.02 -7.53
CA LEU A 98 41.44 38.32 -6.62
C LEU A 98 42.77 37.76 -7.14
N SER A 99 43.84 38.56 -7.13
CA SER A 99 45.19 38.05 -7.25
C SER A 99 45.57 37.16 -6.04
N SER A 100 46.62 36.37 -6.17
CA SER A 100 47.08 35.50 -5.07
C SER A 100 47.40 36.28 -3.77
N VAL A 101 47.88 37.50 -3.88
CA VAL A 101 48.17 38.39 -2.72
C VAL A 101 46.86 38.90 -2.09
N GLU A 102 45.93 39.37 -2.89
CA GLU A 102 44.63 39.84 -2.43
C GLU A 102 43.80 38.71 -1.80
N ALA A 103 43.82 37.54 -2.41
CA ALA A 103 43.17 36.35 -1.88
C ALA A 103 43.68 35.98 -0.48
N GLN A 104 45.01 36.08 -0.25
CA GLN A 104 45.55 35.86 1.09
C GLN A 104 45.09 36.91 2.12
N LYS A 105 44.93 38.16 1.70
CA LYS A 105 44.40 39.22 2.57
C LYS A 105 42.92 38.99 2.89
N VAL A 106 42.10 38.59 1.89
CA VAL A 106 40.69 38.31 2.06
C VAL A 106 40.46 37.08 2.94
N ARG A 107 41.27 36.00 2.83
CA ARG A 107 41.23 34.87 3.78
C ARG A 107 41.30 35.30 5.22
N LYS A 108 42.29 36.13 5.57
CA LYS A 108 42.45 36.67 6.92
C LYS A 108 41.31 37.56 7.35
N THR A 109 40.54 38.11 6.43
CA THR A 109 39.37 38.97 6.68
C THR A 109 38.09 38.16 6.84
N ILE A 110 37.93 37.03 6.13
CA ILE A 110 36.72 36.18 6.22
C ILE A 110 36.58 35.54 7.61
N ILE A 111 37.63 34.87 8.07
CA ILE A 111 37.66 34.16 9.36
C ILE A 111 38.58 34.86 10.33
N VAL A 112 38.04 35.24 11.48
CA VAL A 112 38.79 35.87 12.57
C VAL A 112 38.55 35.08 13.87
N ASN A 113 39.61 34.65 14.52
CA ASN A 113 39.51 33.82 15.72
C ASN A 113 38.68 32.55 15.56
N GLY A 114 38.75 31.92 14.41
CA GLY A 114 38.02 30.67 14.11
C GLY A 114 36.53 30.82 13.81
N ALA A 115 36.01 32.05 13.65
CA ALA A 115 34.63 32.34 13.35
C ALA A 115 34.50 33.34 12.18
N LEU A 116 33.34 33.34 11.52
CA LEU A 116 33.01 34.34 10.50
C LEU A 116 33.13 35.75 11.08
N ASN A 117 33.85 36.60 10.35
CA ASN A 117 34.04 38.00 10.76
C ASN A 117 32.72 38.80 10.59
N ALA A 118 32.10 39.14 11.71
CA ALA A 118 30.86 39.92 11.71
C ALA A 118 30.96 41.28 10.94
N LYS A 119 32.16 41.81 10.78
CA LYS A 119 32.38 43.12 10.12
C LYS A 119 32.19 43.03 8.57
N ILE A 120 32.21 41.85 7.95
CA ILE A 120 31.99 41.67 6.51
C ILE A 120 30.56 41.30 6.18
N VAL A 121 29.77 40.86 7.14
CA VAL A 121 28.39 40.41 6.92
C VAL A 121 27.54 41.56 6.34
N GLY A 122 26.94 41.33 5.15
CA GLY A 122 26.09 42.31 4.47
C GLY A 122 26.86 43.54 3.93
N GLN A 123 28.19 43.55 3.98
CA GLN A 123 28.98 44.65 3.43
C GLN A 123 29.20 44.55 1.92
N SER A 124 29.45 45.67 1.26
CA SER A 124 29.78 45.71 -0.17
C SER A 124 31.17 45.12 -0.45
N ALA A 125 31.39 44.71 -1.72
CA ALA A 125 32.70 44.25 -2.21
C ALA A 125 33.82 45.27 -1.90
N HIS A 126 33.55 46.56 -2.09
CA HIS A 126 34.46 47.66 -1.75
C HIS A 126 34.85 47.72 -0.29
N THR A 127 33.85 47.67 0.58
CA THR A 127 34.06 47.69 2.02
C THR A 127 34.93 46.51 2.46
N ILE A 128 34.70 45.33 1.90
CA ILE A 128 35.46 44.12 2.23
C ILE A 128 36.92 44.23 1.70
N ALA A 129 37.08 44.72 0.46
CA ALA A 129 38.40 44.97 -0.10
C ALA A 129 39.22 45.98 0.77
N ALA A 130 38.58 47.10 1.16
CA ALA A 130 39.19 48.10 2.04
C ALA A 130 39.55 47.51 3.44
N LEU A 131 38.67 46.70 4.06
CA LEU A 131 38.94 45.97 5.29
C LEU A 131 40.11 44.97 5.13
N SER A 132 40.30 44.47 3.93
CA SER A 132 41.39 43.57 3.58
C SER A 132 42.68 44.29 3.15
N GLY A 133 42.69 45.63 3.07
CA GLY A 133 43.81 46.48 2.78
C GLY A 133 44.20 46.52 1.31
N PHE A 134 43.19 46.61 0.41
CA PHE A 134 43.38 46.88 -1.04
C PHE A 134 42.10 47.55 -1.60
N GLU A 135 42.22 48.11 -2.78
CA GLU A 135 41.14 48.78 -3.49
C GLU A 135 40.68 47.97 -4.71
N VAL A 136 39.41 48.12 -5.07
CA VAL A 136 38.81 47.49 -6.25
C VAL A 136 38.11 48.52 -7.12
N PRO A 137 37.87 48.29 -8.42
CA PRO A 137 37.11 49.18 -9.30
C PRO A 137 35.70 49.47 -8.74
N GLU A 138 35.17 50.67 -9.05
CA GLU A 138 33.85 51.10 -8.54
C GLU A 138 32.69 50.17 -8.97
N ASP A 139 32.79 49.51 -10.10
CA ASP A 139 31.84 48.55 -10.64
C ASP A 139 31.98 47.12 -10.10
N ALA A 140 32.95 46.88 -9.20
CA ALA A 140 33.14 45.57 -8.59
C ALA A 140 31.97 45.20 -7.66
N LYS A 141 31.21 44.18 -8.05
CA LYS A 141 30.02 43.70 -7.36
C LYS A 141 30.31 42.54 -6.40
N VAL A 142 31.20 41.64 -6.79
CA VAL A 142 31.56 40.41 -6.07
C VAL A 142 33.04 40.19 -6.10
N LEU A 143 33.64 39.83 -4.99
CA LEU A 143 35.07 39.40 -4.92
C LEU A 143 35.14 37.91 -5.12
N VAL A 144 35.92 37.42 -6.09
CA VAL A 144 36.04 36.00 -6.42
C VAL A 144 37.44 35.50 -6.11
N GLY A 145 37.52 34.54 -5.20
CA GLY A 145 38.75 33.77 -4.96
C GLY A 145 38.77 32.48 -5.78
N GLU A 146 39.77 32.33 -6.65
CA GLU A 146 40.00 31.03 -7.30
C GLU A 146 40.74 30.13 -6.30
N VAL A 147 40.11 29.02 -5.93
CA VAL A 147 40.58 28.09 -4.90
C VAL A 147 40.49 26.64 -5.38
N THR A 148 41.31 25.79 -4.80
CA THR A 148 41.39 24.37 -5.17
C THR A 148 40.92 23.44 -4.05
N SER A 149 41.12 23.87 -2.79
CA SER A 149 40.75 23.07 -1.62
C SER A 149 39.33 23.36 -1.17
N VAL A 150 38.59 22.31 -0.88
CA VAL A 150 37.24 22.34 -0.23
C VAL A 150 37.32 22.00 1.26
N GLU A 151 38.52 21.85 1.80
CA GLU A 151 38.72 21.49 3.21
C GLU A 151 38.35 22.65 4.15
N PRO A 152 37.94 22.36 5.40
CA PRO A 152 37.63 23.41 6.41
C PRO A 152 38.79 24.35 6.73
N SER A 153 40.01 24.02 6.38
CA SER A 153 41.18 24.88 6.52
C SER A 153 41.27 25.96 5.44
N GLU A 154 40.46 25.90 4.39
CA GLU A 154 40.36 26.93 3.36
C GLU A 154 39.23 27.91 3.73
N GLU A 155 39.55 29.13 4.05
CA GLU A 155 38.58 30.13 4.51
C GLU A 155 37.51 30.46 3.47
N PHE A 156 37.82 30.36 2.19
CA PHE A 156 36.82 30.54 1.10
C PHE A 156 35.80 29.39 1.06
N SER A 157 36.05 28.23 1.66
CA SER A 157 35.12 27.12 1.70
C SER A 157 33.92 27.31 2.64
N HIS A 158 34.04 28.26 3.56
CA HIS A 158 33.00 28.56 4.58
C HIS A 158 31.87 29.46 4.08
N GLU A 159 30.78 29.52 4.83
CA GLU A 159 29.76 30.54 4.67
C GLU A 159 30.34 31.93 4.94
N LYS A 160 30.02 32.90 4.07
CA LYS A 160 30.62 34.23 4.11
C LYS A 160 29.60 35.36 4.36
N LEU A 161 28.31 35.12 4.10
CA LEU A 161 27.20 36.08 4.23
C LEU A 161 27.54 37.47 3.70
N SER A 162 28.22 37.53 2.56
CA SER A 162 28.79 38.74 1.96
C SER A 162 29.06 38.47 0.47
N PRO A 163 29.28 39.50 -0.37
CA PRO A 163 29.59 39.33 -1.79
C PRO A 163 31.03 38.85 -2.04
N VAL A 164 31.40 37.78 -1.33
CA VAL A 164 32.65 37.04 -1.54
C VAL A 164 32.31 35.62 -1.98
N LEU A 165 32.90 35.15 -3.07
CA LEU A 165 32.57 33.89 -3.70
C LEU A 165 33.87 33.06 -3.92
N ALA A 166 33.79 31.78 -3.58
CA ALA A 166 34.79 30.80 -3.96
C ALA A 166 34.50 30.28 -5.40
N MET A 167 35.54 30.15 -6.23
CA MET A 167 35.39 29.54 -7.54
C MET A 167 36.33 28.37 -7.70
N TYR A 168 35.78 27.20 -7.98
CA TYR A 168 36.48 25.94 -8.16
C TYR A 168 36.41 25.50 -9.63
N LYS A 169 37.49 24.88 -10.11
CA LYS A 169 37.48 24.16 -11.38
C LYS A 169 37.22 22.69 -11.11
N ALA A 170 36.28 22.10 -11.85
CA ALA A 170 35.99 20.67 -11.79
C ALA A 170 36.58 19.95 -13.02
N GLU A 171 37.33 18.88 -12.80
CA GLU A 171 37.94 18.08 -13.85
C GLU A 171 36.92 17.15 -14.53
N SER A 172 35.85 16.77 -13.83
CA SER A 172 34.75 15.99 -14.34
C SER A 172 33.46 16.34 -13.58
N PHE A 173 32.32 15.83 -14.03
CA PHE A 173 31.06 15.98 -13.33
C PHE A 173 31.09 15.33 -11.92
N GLU A 174 31.72 14.17 -11.78
CA GLU A 174 31.91 13.52 -10.47
C GLU A 174 32.77 14.37 -9.52
N ASP A 175 33.86 14.94 -10.02
CA ASP A 175 34.68 15.85 -9.22
C ASP A 175 33.88 17.09 -8.77
N ALA A 176 32.98 17.58 -9.62
CA ALA A 176 32.05 18.66 -9.23
C ALA A 176 31.09 18.25 -8.13
N LEU A 177 30.51 17.04 -8.23
CA LEU A 177 29.63 16.49 -7.21
C LEU A 177 30.34 16.28 -5.88
N ASP A 178 31.56 15.73 -5.89
CA ASP A 178 32.34 15.46 -4.70
C ASP A 178 32.71 16.77 -3.98
N LYS A 179 33.13 17.80 -4.71
CA LYS A 179 33.39 19.13 -4.16
C LYS A 179 32.12 19.74 -3.55
N ALA A 180 31.00 19.68 -4.27
CA ALA A 180 29.72 20.22 -3.80
C ALA A 180 29.21 19.51 -2.55
N ASP A 181 29.21 18.17 -2.54
CA ASP A 181 28.79 17.36 -1.40
C ASP A 181 29.65 17.66 -0.16
N ARG A 182 30.97 17.77 -0.34
CA ARG A 182 31.89 18.11 0.76
C ARG A 182 31.60 19.48 1.36
N LEU A 183 31.43 20.50 0.54
CA LEU A 183 31.08 21.85 0.99
C LEU A 183 29.76 21.89 1.76
N VAL A 184 28.76 21.09 1.31
CA VAL A 184 27.48 20.95 2.04
C VAL A 184 27.69 20.30 3.40
N ARG A 185 28.40 19.17 3.45
CA ARG A 185 28.62 18.42 4.71
C ARG A 185 29.34 19.23 5.78
N GLU A 186 30.30 20.01 5.36
CA GLU A 186 31.14 20.77 6.29
C GLU A 186 30.48 22.07 6.80
N GLY A 187 29.55 22.67 6.06
CA GLY A 187 29.06 24.01 6.40
C GLY A 187 27.55 24.23 6.30
N GLY A 188 26.80 23.34 5.63
CA GLY A 188 25.39 23.59 5.37
C GLY A 188 24.55 22.34 5.15
N PRO A 189 24.69 21.26 5.96
CA PRO A 189 23.93 20.04 5.76
C PRO A 189 22.42 20.32 5.85
N GLY A 190 21.67 19.79 4.90
CA GLY A 190 20.22 19.97 4.81
C GLY A 190 19.76 21.32 4.25
N HIS A 191 20.65 22.30 4.01
CA HIS A 191 20.23 23.63 3.58
C HIS A 191 19.87 23.70 2.09
N THR A 192 20.75 24.16 1.24
CA THR A 192 20.50 24.47 -0.19
C THR A 192 21.66 24.07 -1.06
N SER A 193 21.38 23.61 -2.28
CA SER A 193 22.36 23.42 -3.35
C SER A 193 21.77 23.87 -4.68
N ALA A 194 22.62 24.30 -5.62
CA ALA A 194 22.20 24.76 -6.93
C ALA A 194 22.98 24.07 -8.05
N ILE A 195 22.36 23.89 -9.21
CA ILE A 195 22.99 23.39 -10.43
C ILE A 195 22.49 24.17 -11.64
N TYR A 196 23.42 24.51 -12.53
CA TYR A 196 23.14 25.08 -13.86
C TYR A 196 23.52 24.04 -14.91
N ILE A 197 22.52 23.60 -15.70
CA ILE A 197 22.63 22.43 -16.57
C ILE A 197 21.56 22.49 -17.66
N ASP A 198 21.79 21.89 -18.81
CA ASP A 198 20.72 21.66 -19.80
C ASP A 198 19.91 20.42 -19.38
N GLU A 199 18.74 20.67 -18.79
CA GLU A 199 17.84 19.62 -18.27
C GLU A 199 17.34 18.66 -19.37
N ARG A 200 17.28 19.12 -20.61
CA ARG A 200 16.75 18.33 -21.73
C ARG A 200 17.74 17.25 -22.19
N THR A 201 19.03 17.56 -22.12
CA THR A 201 20.08 16.66 -22.62
C THR A 201 20.85 15.93 -21.52
N GLN A 202 20.79 16.42 -20.27
CA GLN A 202 21.59 15.93 -19.14
C GLN A 202 20.75 15.43 -17.97
N GLY A 203 19.58 14.81 -18.23
CA GLY A 203 18.67 14.30 -17.20
C GLY A 203 19.34 13.37 -16.18
N ASP A 204 20.23 12.48 -16.64
CA ASP A 204 20.96 11.55 -15.77
C ASP A 204 21.90 12.27 -14.79
N ARG A 205 22.62 13.30 -15.26
CA ARG A 205 23.49 14.11 -14.39
C ARG A 205 22.66 14.87 -13.36
N LEU A 206 21.54 15.42 -13.79
CA LEU A 206 20.62 16.11 -12.87
C LEU A 206 20.07 15.17 -11.80
N SER A 207 19.68 13.94 -12.16
CA SER A 207 19.23 12.92 -11.21
C SER A 207 20.33 12.56 -10.19
N ARG A 208 21.54 12.32 -10.68
CA ARG A 208 22.71 12.05 -9.81
C ARG A 208 23.03 13.21 -8.86
N PHE A 209 22.91 14.47 -9.32
CA PHE A 209 23.06 15.63 -8.45
C PHE A 209 22.01 15.63 -7.33
N ARG A 210 20.71 15.42 -7.66
CA ARG A 210 19.62 15.37 -6.69
C ARG A 210 19.83 14.28 -5.63
N GLU A 211 20.27 13.11 -6.05
CA GLU A 211 20.53 11.97 -5.15
C GLU A 211 21.75 12.21 -4.24
N ARG A 212 22.82 12.82 -4.79
CA ARG A 212 24.06 13.04 -4.04
C ARG A 212 23.97 14.16 -3.01
N MET A 213 23.28 15.26 -3.34
CA MET A 213 23.26 16.43 -2.48
C MET A 213 22.48 16.20 -1.18
N GLN A 214 23.11 16.41 -0.04
CA GLN A 214 22.50 16.28 1.28
C GLN A 214 21.79 17.57 1.70
N THR A 215 20.96 18.09 0.80
CA THR A 215 20.17 19.32 0.99
C THR A 215 18.71 19.07 0.70
N TYR A 216 17.81 19.81 1.34
CA TYR A 216 16.37 19.71 1.12
C TYR A 216 15.86 20.69 0.06
N ARG A 217 16.67 21.69 -0.29
CA ARG A 217 16.43 22.60 -1.43
C ARG A 217 17.48 22.37 -2.50
N VAL A 218 17.03 21.87 -3.65
CA VAL A 218 17.84 21.68 -4.85
C VAL A 218 17.29 22.62 -5.93
N LEU A 219 18.09 23.61 -6.31
CA LEU A 219 17.68 24.64 -7.25
C LEU A 219 18.35 24.39 -8.61
N VAL A 220 17.55 24.38 -9.66
CA VAL A 220 18.00 24.10 -11.03
C VAL A 220 17.81 25.35 -11.86
N ASN A 221 18.89 25.84 -12.49
CA ASN A 221 18.90 27.02 -13.37
C ASN A 221 18.23 28.26 -12.73
N THR A 222 18.37 28.42 -11.41
CA THR A 222 17.67 29.42 -10.62
C THR A 222 18.63 30.12 -9.67
N PRO A 223 18.58 31.47 -9.50
CA PRO A 223 19.36 32.20 -8.50
C PRO A 223 19.10 31.61 -7.10
N ALA A 224 20.15 31.22 -6.37
CA ALA A 224 19.93 30.43 -5.15
C ALA A 224 19.32 31.23 -3.98
N ALA A 225 19.64 32.51 -3.85
CA ALA A 225 19.02 33.33 -2.81
C ALA A 225 17.50 33.47 -3.03
N GLN A 226 17.07 33.97 -4.17
CA GLN A 226 15.65 34.21 -4.46
C GLN A 226 14.89 32.90 -4.60
N GLY A 227 15.46 31.90 -5.28
CA GLY A 227 14.85 30.58 -5.42
C GLY A 227 14.68 29.87 -4.07
N GLY A 228 15.68 29.95 -3.18
CA GLY A 228 15.66 29.35 -1.85
C GLY A 228 14.62 29.97 -0.92
N ILE A 229 14.49 31.29 -0.92
CA ILE A 229 13.47 31.97 -0.12
C ILE A 229 12.04 31.85 -0.69
N GLY A 230 11.87 31.21 -1.87
CA GLY A 230 10.55 30.97 -2.44
C GLY A 230 9.94 32.17 -3.15
N ASP A 231 10.76 32.97 -3.78
CA ASP A 231 10.33 34.11 -4.61
C ASP A 231 9.76 33.66 -5.97
N LEU A 232 9.42 34.61 -6.83
CA LEU A 232 8.78 34.45 -8.15
C LEU A 232 9.48 33.50 -9.14
N TYR A 233 10.72 33.12 -8.86
CA TYR A 233 11.51 32.21 -9.68
C TYR A 233 11.04 30.74 -9.67
N ASN A 234 10.22 30.34 -8.67
CA ASN A 234 9.65 29.00 -8.63
C ASN A 234 8.32 28.98 -7.83
N PHE A 235 7.51 27.94 -8.09
CA PHE A 235 6.22 27.73 -7.42
C PHE A 235 6.21 26.54 -6.46
N ARG A 236 7.40 25.99 -6.13
CA ARG A 236 7.53 24.79 -5.29
C ARG A 236 7.85 25.10 -3.83
N LEU A 237 8.50 26.23 -3.58
CA LEU A 237 8.89 26.66 -2.25
C LEU A 237 8.00 27.81 -1.80
N SER A 238 7.43 27.71 -0.60
CA SER A 238 6.68 28.81 0.02
C SER A 238 7.61 29.96 0.39
N PRO A 239 7.20 31.24 0.22
CA PRO A 239 7.99 32.38 0.61
C PRO A 239 8.36 32.36 2.10
N SER A 240 9.65 32.40 2.41
CA SER A 240 10.15 32.42 3.79
C SER A 240 11.61 32.89 3.85
N LEU A 241 11.97 33.57 4.92
CA LEU A 241 13.36 33.83 5.29
C LEU A 241 13.91 32.82 6.32
N THR A 242 13.07 31.87 6.74
CA THR A 242 13.43 30.79 7.67
C THR A 242 13.43 29.47 6.92
N LEU A 243 14.62 29.01 6.58
CA LEU A 243 14.85 27.91 5.66
C LEU A 243 15.28 26.64 6.42
N GLY A 244 14.33 25.78 6.78
CA GLY A 244 14.59 24.57 7.54
C GLY A 244 15.62 23.65 6.88
N CYS A 245 16.51 23.06 7.68
CA CYS A 245 17.57 22.15 7.25
C CYS A 245 17.29 20.70 7.66
N GLY A 246 16.13 20.41 8.22
CA GLY A 246 15.69 19.07 8.63
C GLY A 246 16.66 18.38 9.59
N SER A 247 16.50 17.08 9.74
CA SER A 247 17.33 16.26 10.63
C SER A 247 18.83 16.30 10.29
N ARG A 248 19.18 16.41 9.00
CA ARG A 248 20.59 16.52 8.56
C ARG A 248 21.26 17.80 9.09
N GLY A 249 20.51 18.91 9.17
CA GLY A 249 20.97 20.17 9.73
C GLY A 249 20.66 20.35 11.23
N GLY A 250 20.17 19.30 11.90
CA GLY A 250 19.77 19.35 13.31
C GLY A 250 18.55 20.23 13.56
N ASN A 251 17.65 20.35 12.59
CA ASN A 251 16.46 21.19 12.68
C ASN A 251 15.17 20.34 12.76
N SER A 252 14.12 20.90 13.37
CA SER A 252 12.80 20.26 13.48
C SER A 252 11.97 20.30 12.20
N VAL A 253 12.35 21.14 11.22
CA VAL A 253 11.67 21.28 9.92
C VAL A 253 12.68 21.26 8.78
N SER A 254 12.29 20.73 7.63
CA SER A 254 13.12 20.66 6.40
C SER A 254 12.67 21.63 5.31
N GLU A 255 11.52 22.21 5.45
CA GLU A 255 10.86 23.09 4.49
C GLU A 255 11.04 24.58 4.84
N ASN A 256 10.60 25.45 3.94
CA ASN A 256 10.48 26.87 4.19
C ASN A 256 9.39 27.08 5.25
N VAL A 257 9.74 27.69 6.37
CA VAL A 257 8.82 27.90 7.49
C VAL A 257 7.77 28.93 7.14
N GLY A 258 6.50 28.53 7.22
CA GLY A 258 5.34 29.36 6.97
C GLY A 258 4.33 29.29 8.12
N VAL A 259 3.11 29.76 7.85
CA VAL A 259 2.02 29.78 8.84
C VAL A 259 1.70 28.35 9.33
N GLY A 260 1.79 27.34 8.44
CA GLY A 260 1.48 25.96 8.78
C GLY A 260 2.30 25.38 9.94
N GLN A 261 3.56 25.83 10.13
CA GLN A 261 4.42 25.39 11.21
C GLN A 261 4.18 26.13 12.54
N LEU A 262 3.39 27.21 12.51
CA LEU A 262 3.11 28.06 13.69
C LEU A 262 1.68 27.88 14.24
N ILE A 263 0.85 27.07 13.56
CA ILE A 263 -0.53 26.78 13.99
C ILE A 263 -0.64 25.35 14.50
N ASN A 264 -1.54 25.16 15.47
CA ASN A 264 -1.94 23.83 15.89
C ASN A 264 -3.20 23.39 15.16
N VAL A 265 -3.12 22.27 14.46
CA VAL A 265 -4.27 21.69 13.75
C VAL A 265 -5.01 20.75 14.68
N LYS A 266 -6.28 21.06 14.98
CA LYS A 266 -7.18 20.15 15.70
C LYS A 266 -7.87 19.23 14.70
N THR A 267 -7.58 17.95 14.78
CA THR A 267 -8.24 16.93 13.97
C THR A 267 -9.49 16.43 14.69
N VAL A 268 -10.63 16.53 14.03
CA VAL A 268 -11.89 15.92 14.47
C VAL A 268 -12.06 14.63 13.67
N ALA A 269 -12.03 13.50 14.36
CA ALA A 269 -12.25 12.19 13.75
C ALA A 269 -13.66 11.71 14.13
N GLU A 270 -14.50 11.56 13.14
CA GLU A 270 -15.86 11.06 13.31
C GLU A 270 -15.95 9.60 12.84
N ARG A 271 -16.75 8.80 13.54
CA ARG A 271 -17.05 7.45 13.12
C ARG A 271 -17.97 7.47 11.90
N ARG A 272 -17.58 6.79 10.83
CA ARG A 272 -18.40 6.63 9.63
C ARG A 272 -19.07 5.27 9.60
N GLU A 273 -20.25 5.18 10.20
CA GLU A 273 -21.09 3.96 10.16
C GLU A 273 -21.98 3.87 8.92
N ASN A 274 -22.21 4.99 8.26
CA ASN A 274 -23.11 5.12 7.11
C ASN A 274 -22.47 4.73 5.75
N MET A 275 -21.32 4.05 5.76
CA MET A 275 -20.63 3.61 4.54
C MET A 275 -21.00 2.17 4.14
N LEU A 276 -22.10 1.65 4.64
CA LEU A 276 -22.57 0.32 4.29
C LEU A 276 -23.26 0.34 2.92
N TRP A 277 -22.89 -0.58 2.08
CA TRP A 277 -23.54 -0.87 0.81
C TRP A 277 -23.52 -2.36 0.53
N PHE A 278 -24.39 -2.81 -0.37
CA PHE A 278 -24.39 -4.17 -0.89
C PHE A 278 -23.93 -4.17 -2.34
N ARG A 279 -22.95 -5.00 -2.68
CA ARG A 279 -22.45 -5.16 -4.05
C ARG A 279 -22.47 -6.62 -4.45
N ALA A 280 -22.88 -6.89 -5.69
CA ALA A 280 -22.90 -8.18 -6.34
C ALA A 280 -22.48 -7.99 -7.79
N PRO A 281 -22.21 -9.05 -8.57
CA PRO A 281 -22.01 -8.95 -10.01
C PRO A 281 -23.17 -8.22 -10.70
N GLU A 282 -22.87 -7.51 -11.79
CA GLU A 282 -23.90 -6.79 -12.56
C GLU A 282 -25.00 -7.72 -13.06
N LYS A 283 -24.61 -8.93 -13.55
CA LYS A 283 -25.53 -9.98 -13.94
C LYS A 283 -25.16 -11.32 -13.31
N VAL A 284 -26.15 -12.08 -12.89
CA VAL A 284 -26.00 -13.44 -12.38
C VAL A 284 -26.94 -14.35 -13.16
N TYR A 285 -26.38 -15.20 -14.01
CA TYR A 285 -27.12 -16.23 -14.72
C TYR A 285 -27.19 -17.48 -13.85
N PHE A 286 -28.38 -18.01 -13.61
CA PHE A 286 -28.58 -19.17 -12.75
C PHE A 286 -29.70 -20.07 -13.31
N LYS A 287 -29.33 -21.08 -13.95
CA LYS A 287 -30.20 -22.21 -14.38
C LYS A 287 -29.32 -23.18 -15.14
N ARG A 288 -29.71 -24.44 -15.13
CA ARG A 288 -29.09 -25.46 -16.00
C ARG A 288 -29.17 -25.03 -17.46
N GLY A 289 -28.05 -25.08 -18.18
CA GLY A 289 -27.92 -24.64 -19.56
C GLY A 289 -27.79 -23.12 -19.74
N SER A 290 -27.60 -22.35 -18.70
CA SER A 290 -27.45 -20.88 -18.78
C SER A 290 -26.10 -20.43 -19.36
N LEU A 291 -25.08 -21.28 -19.34
CA LEU A 291 -23.75 -20.96 -19.86
C LEU A 291 -23.81 -20.49 -21.33
N ARG A 292 -24.53 -21.23 -22.16
CA ARG A 292 -24.67 -20.88 -23.58
C ARG A 292 -25.26 -19.48 -23.76
N LEU A 293 -26.39 -19.20 -23.09
CA LEU A 293 -27.08 -17.91 -23.21
C LEU A 293 -26.18 -16.76 -22.72
N ALA A 294 -25.52 -16.94 -21.59
CA ALA A 294 -24.63 -15.92 -21.00
C ALA A 294 -23.46 -15.58 -21.95
N LEU A 295 -22.86 -16.60 -22.59
CA LEU A 295 -21.76 -16.39 -23.53
C LEU A 295 -22.26 -15.80 -24.87
N GLU A 296 -23.45 -16.20 -25.37
CA GLU A 296 -24.02 -15.62 -26.58
C GLU A 296 -24.26 -14.11 -26.45
N GLU A 297 -24.71 -13.63 -25.29
CA GLU A 297 -24.85 -12.19 -25.01
C GLU A 297 -23.54 -11.42 -25.09
N LEU A 298 -22.39 -12.02 -24.74
CA LEU A 298 -21.09 -11.36 -24.84
C LEU A 298 -20.73 -10.91 -26.26
N GLY A 299 -21.17 -11.68 -27.26
CA GLY A 299 -20.97 -11.38 -28.68
C GLY A 299 -22.00 -10.41 -29.28
N GLU A 300 -23.12 -10.13 -28.58
CA GLU A 300 -24.17 -9.24 -29.05
C GLU A 300 -23.75 -7.76 -29.00
N LYS A 301 -24.58 -6.88 -29.60
CA LYS A 301 -24.27 -5.45 -29.74
C LYS A 301 -24.02 -4.74 -28.44
N GLU A 302 -24.63 -5.19 -27.33
CA GLU A 302 -24.50 -4.58 -26.01
C GLU A 302 -23.07 -4.68 -25.48
N TYR A 303 -22.46 -5.87 -25.57
CA TYR A 303 -21.10 -6.11 -25.12
C TYR A 303 -20.05 -6.12 -26.24
N GLY A 304 -20.41 -6.70 -27.40
CA GLY A 304 -19.62 -6.70 -28.64
C GLY A 304 -18.21 -7.30 -28.50
N LYS A 305 -18.02 -8.25 -27.58
CA LYS A 305 -16.71 -8.84 -27.27
C LYS A 305 -16.19 -9.68 -28.44
N LYS A 306 -14.87 -9.60 -28.68
CA LYS A 306 -14.23 -10.24 -29.85
C LYS A 306 -13.08 -11.17 -29.47
N ARG A 307 -12.51 -11.04 -28.28
CA ARG A 307 -11.29 -11.75 -27.87
C ARG A 307 -11.43 -12.24 -26.44
N ALA A 308 -11.67 -13.52 -26.25
CA ALA A 308 -11.86 -14.15 -24.95
C ALA A 308 -10.57 -14.83 -24.47
N PHE A 309 -10.15 -14.54 -23.22
CA PHE A 309 -9.08 -15.28 -22.55
C PHE A 309 -9.71 -16.21 -21.52
N VAL A 310 -9.63 -17.52 -21.76
CA VAL A 310 -10.26 -18.54 -20.90
C VAL A 310 -9.23 -19.07 -19.92
N VAL A 311 -9.46 -18.86 -18.61
CA VAL A 311 -8.60 -19.35 -17.54
C VAL A 311 -9.24 -20.55 -16.87
N THR A 312 -8.51 -21.66 -16.77
CA THR A 312 -8.97 -22.90 -16.14
C THR A 312 -7.79 -23.68 -15.54
N ASP A 313 -8.04 -24.86 -15.01
CA ASP A 313 -7.00 -25.79 -14.56
C ASP A 313 -6.79 -26.94 -15.54
N GLU A 314 -5.70 -27.68 -15.37
CA GLU A 314 -5.31 -28.81 -16.22
C GLU A 314 -6.37 -29.92 -16.23
N TYR A 315 -7.03 -30.19 -15.09
CA TYR A 315 -8.06 -31.21 -15.00
C TYR A 315 -9.27 -30.86 -15.87
N LEU A 316 -9.79 -29.65 -15.77
CA LEU A 316 -10.94 -29.20 -16.56
C LEU A 316 -10.62 -29.08 -18.05
N TYR A 317 -9.39 -28.71 -18.38
CA TYR A 317 -8.90 -28.68 -19.76
C TYR A 317 -8.87 -30.11 -20.36
N ASN A 318 -8.20 -31.03 -19.66
CA ASN A 318 -8.04 -32.41 -20.13
C ASN A 318 -9.36 -33.23 -20.14
N SER A 319 -10.29 -32.92 -19.21
CA SER A 319 -11.65 -33.51 -19.20
C SER A 319 -12.52 -33.07 -20.38
N GLY A 320 -12.10 -31.99 -21.05
CA GLY A 320 -12.85 -31.40 -22.14
C GLY A 320 -13.98 -30.47 -21.70
N MET A 321 -14.09 -30.14 -20.41
CA MET A 321 -15.10 -29.19 -19.90
C MET A 321 -14.91 -27.78 -20.47
N VAL A 322 -13.68 -27.36 -20.71
CA VAL A 322 -13.36 -26.09 -21.38
C VAL A 322 -14.03 -25.96 -22.74
N LYS A 323 -14.30 -27.09 -23.43
CA LYS A 323 -14.97 -27.10 -24.74
C LYS A 323 -16.43 -26.64 -24.68
N GLU A 324 -17.08 -26.71 -23.52
CA GLU A 324 -18.42 -26.15 -23.34
C GLU A 324 -18.44 -24.63 -23.47
N VAL A 325 -17.33 -23.97 -23.10
CA VAL A 325 -17.12 -22.53 -23.31
C VAL A 325 -16.65 -22.24 -24.73
N THR A 326 -15.57 -22.92 -25.19
CA THR A 326 -14.93 -22.57 -26.48
C THR A 326 -15.82 -22.85 -27.69
N LYS A 327 -16.67 -23.91 -27.70
CA LYS A 327 -17.66 -24.15 -28.76
C LYS A 327 -18.65 -23.00 -28.95
N VAL A 328 -19.06 -22.35 -27.85
CA VAL A 328 -19.98 -21.20 -27.92
C VAL A 328 -19.23 -20.00 -28.48
N LEU A 329 -18.00 -19.75 -28.01
CA LEU A 329 -17.15 -18.67 -28.54
C LEU A 329 -16.87 -18.82 -30.03
N ASP A 330 -16.56 -20.05 -30.49
CA ASP A 330 -16.35 -20.37 -31.91
C ASP A 330 -17.61 -20.10 -32.76
N ALA A 331 -18.77 -20.52 -32.26
CA ALA A 331 -20.04 -20.30 -32.95
C ALA A 331 -20.39 -18.82 -33.14
N MET A 332 -19.87 -17.97 -32.26
CA MET A 332 -20.02 -16.50 -32.29
C MET A 332 -18.88 -15.79 -33.03
N ASN A 333 -17.90 -16.52 -33.57
CA ASN A 333 -16.66 -15.95 -34.13
C ASN A 333 -15.89 -15.07 -33.16
N VAL A 334 -15.88 -15.40 -31.87
CA VAL A 334 -15.04 -14.78 -30.84
C VAL A 334 -13.71 -15.52 -30.82
N THR A 335 -12.62 -14.82 -31.12
CA THR A 335 -11.27 -15.40 -31.02
C THR A 335 -10.95 -15.68 -29.56
N HIS A 336 -10.46 -16.88 -29.25
CA HIS A 336 -10.13 -17.22 -27.85
C HIS A 336 -8.72 -17.81 -27.71
N MET A 337 -8.22 -17.74 -26.48
CA MET A 337 -6.98 -18.37 -26.02
C MET A 337 -7.23 -18.97 -24.65
N GLU A 338 -6.82 -20.22 -24.45
CA GLU A 338 -6.97 -20.92 -23.18
C GLU A 338 -5.63 -20.87 -22.38
N PHE A 339 -5.76 -20.63 -21.09
CA PHE A 339 -4.71 -20.76 -20.10
C PHE A 339 -5.15 -21.79 -19.06
N PHE A 340 -4.45 -22.91 -18.95
CA PHE A 340 -4.84 -24.04 -18.10
C PHE A 340 -3.77 -24.48 -17.09
N ASP A 341 -2.69 -23.71 -16.92
CA ASP A 341 -1.59 -24.02 -16.01
C ASP A 341 -1.89 -23.60 -14.56
N VAL A 342 -3.18 -23.43 -14.19
CA VAL A 342 -3.53 -23.08 -12.82
C VAL A 342 -3.49 -24.31 -11.93
N THR A 343 -2.64 -24.26 -10.91
CA THR A 343 -2.54 -25.30 -9.88
C THR A 343 -3.50 -25.05 -8.71
N PRO A 344 -3.88 -26.07 -7.94
CA PRO A 344 -4.44 -25.86 -6.62
C PRO A 344 -3.50 -24.93 -5.80
N ASP A 345 -4.07 -23.97 -5.04
CA ASP A 345 -3.27 -22.90 -4.40
C ASP A 345 -2.45 -22.10 -5.43
N PRO A 346 -3.09 -21.28 -6.28
CA PRO A 346 -2.43 -20.61 -7.38
C PRO A 346 -1.32 -19.67 -6.90
N THR A 347 -0.21 -19.63 -7.67
CA THR A 347 0.95 -18.82 -7.33
C THR A 347 0.97 -17.47 -8.04
N LEU A 348 1.68 -16.51 -7.48
CA LEU A 348 1.90 -15.22 -8.13
C LEU A 348 2.65 -15.36 -9.46
N ALA A 349 3.57 -16.34 -9.58
CA ALA A 349 4.25 -16.66 -10.85
C ALA A 349 3.27 -17.13 -11.91
N CYS A 350 2.31 -18.01 -11.57
CA CYS A 350 1.25 -18.43 -12.46
C CYS A 350 0.42 -17.25 -12.95
N ALA A 351 0.00 -16.37 -12.04
CA ALA A 351 -0.78 -15.17 -12.40
C ALA A 351 0.00 -14.22 -13.31
N ARG A 352 1.29 -14.01 -13.07
CA ARG A 352 2.17 -13.21 -13.94
C ARG A 352 2.31 -13.82 -15.33
N ALA A 353 2.49 -15.14 -15.43
CA ALA A 353 2.57 -15.83 -16.72
C ALA A 353 1.29 -15.63 -17.56
N GLY A 354 0.12 -15.79 -16.94
CA GLY A 354 -1.16 -15.53 -17.61
C GLY A 354 -1.31 -14.08 -18.04
N ALA A 355 -0.96 -13.12 -17.18
CA ALA A 355 -1.02 -11.70 -17.50
C ALA A 355 -0.11 -11.32 -18.69
N GLU A 356 1.09 -11.92 -18.79
CA GLU A 356 2.00 -11.70 -19.94
C GLU A 356 1.41 -12.24 -21.26
N LEU A 357 0.66 -13.36 -21.21
CA LEU A 357 -0.06 -13.84 -22.37
C LEU A 357 -1.24 -12.91 -22.72
N MET A 358 -1.98 -12.39 -21.71
CA MET A 358 -3.05 -11.41 -21.93
C MET A 358 -2.52 -10.14 -22.59
N LYS A 359 -1.35 -9.62 -22.18
CA LYS A 359 -0.73 -8.44 -22.82
C LYS A 359 -0.46 -8.63 -24.31
N LYS A 360 -0.09 -9.86 -24.72
CA LYS A 360 0.14 -10.23 -26.13
C LYS A 360 -1.16 -10.45 -26.88
N PHE A 361 -2.08 -11.19 -26.26
CA PHE A 361 -3.36 -11.56 -26.86
C PHE A 361 -4.37 -10.41 -26.87
N LYS A 362 -4.31 -9.48 -25.89
CA LYS A 362 -5.20 -8.32 -25.71
C LYS A 362 -6.68 -8.71 -25.67
N PRO A 363 -7.10 -9.51 -24.68
CA PRO A 363 -8.50 -9.88 -24.53
C PRO A 363 -9.35 -8.65 -24.18
N ASP A 364 -10.61 -8.66 -24.60
CA ASP A 364 -11.66 -7.74 -24.16
C ASP A 364 -12.68 -8.42 -23.23
N VAL A 365 -12.55 -9.74 -23.02
CA VAL A 365 -13.25 -10.52 -22.01
C VAL A 365 -12.34 -11.62 -21.45
N ILE A 366 -12.40 -11.82 -20.12
CA ILE A 366 -11.77 -12.92 -19.40
C ILE A 366 -12.86 -13.84 -18.92
N VAL A 367 -12.78 -15.14 -19.25
CA VAL A 367 -13.71 -16.16 -18.77
C VAL A 367 -12.96 -17.09 -17.83
N ALA A 368 -13.26 -17.01 -16.53
CA ALA A 368 -12.69 -17.87 -15.51
C ALA A 368 -13.59 -19.08 -15.28
N LEU A 369 -13.17 -20.26 -15.77
CA LEU A 369 -13.90 -21.52 -15.66
C LEU A 369 -13.24 -22.42 -14.61
N GLY A 370 -13.92 -22.70 -13.51
CA GLY A 370 -13.38 -23.62 -12.51
C GLY A 370 -13.91 -23.46 -11.10
N GLY A 371 -13.16 -23.97 -10.13
CA GLY A 371 -13.35 -23.73 -8.72
C GLY A 371 -12.69 -22.40 -8.29
N GLY A 372 -12.44 -22.24 -6.99
CA GLY A 372 -11.80 -21.02 -6.46
C GLY A 372 -10.44 -20.71 -7.09
N SER A 373 -9.57 -21.73 -7.25
CA SER A 373 -8.20 -21.51 -7.74
C SER A 373 -8.11 -20.89 -9.15
N PRO A 374 -8.81 -21.40 -10.19
CA PRO A 374 -8.84 -20.74 -11.49
C PRO A 374 -9.44 -19.34 -11.46
N MET A 375 -10.50 -19.11 -10.67
CA MET A 375 -11.13 -17.79 -10.54
C MET A 375 -10.22 -16.79 -9.84
N ASP A 376 -9.57 -17.18 -8.76
CA ASP A 376 -8.65 -16.32 -8.00
C ASP A 376 -7.41 -15.97 -8.85
N ALA A 377 -6.81 -16.98 -9.52
CA ALA A 377 -5.72 -16.74 -10.47
C ALA A 377 -6.14 -15.76 -11.57
N ALA A 378 -7.31 -15.94 -12.16
CA ALA A 378 -7.82 -15.08 -13.22
C ALA A 378 -8.05 -13.64 -12.76
N LYS A 379 -8.57 -13.42 -11.54
CA LYS A 379 -8.72 -12.09 -10.94
C LYS A 379 -7.38 -11.38 -10.79
N ILE A 380 -6.34 -12.09 -10.34
CA ILE A 380 -5.00 -11.50 -10.22
C ILE A 380 -4.39 -11.24 -11.60
N MET A 381 -4.57 -12.16 -12.56
CA MET A 381 -4.15 -11.94 -13.96
C MET A 381 -4.82 -10.70 -14.55
N TRP A 382 -6.11 -10.50 -14.25
CA TRP A 382 -6.88 -9.33 -14.69
C TRP A 382 -6.27 -8.03 -14.16
N VAL A 383 -5.96 -7.95 -12.85
CA VAL A 383 -5.27 -6.79 -12.26
C VAL A 383 -3.94 -6.51 -12.94
N LEU A 384 -3.08 -7.53 -13.08
CA LEU A 384 -1.75 -7.39 -13.68
C LEU A 384 -1.80 -7.06 -15.19
N TYR A 385 -2.87 -7.41 -15.86
CA TYR A 385 -3.12 -7.07 -17.27
C TYR A 385 -3.59 -5.62 -17.43
N GLU A 386 -4.54 -5.18 -16.61
CA GLU A 386 -5.06 -3.82 -16.68
C GLU A 386 -4.11 -2.79 -16.10
N HIS A 387 -3.47 -3.12 -14.98
CA HIS A 387 -2.61 -2.25 -14.17
C HIS A 387 -1.24 -2.88 -13.91
N PRO A 388 -0.39 -2.97 -14.94
CA PRO A 388 0.94 -3.56 -14.81
C PRO A 388 1.87 -2.75 -13.87
N GLU A 389 1.51 -1.50 -13.58
CA GLU A 389 2.19 -0.61 -12.66
C GLU A 389 1.86 -0.85 -11.19
N ALA A 390 0.78 -1.59 -10.90
CA ALA A 390 0.31 -1.82 -9.53
C ALA A 390 1.30 -2.69 -8.74
N ASP A 391 1.72 -2.22 -7.57
CA ASP A 391 2.57 -2.99 -6.67
C ASP A 391 1.74 -4.05 -5.92
N PHE A 392 2.19 -5.31 -5.99
CA PHE A 392 1.49 -6.41 -5.35
C PHE A 392 1.44 -6.28 -3.82
N GLN A 393 2.48 -5.73 -3.19
CA GLN A 393 2.51 -5.57 -1.73
C GLN A 393 1.47 -4.55 -1.25
N ASP A 394 1.26 -3.49 -2.03
CA ASP A 394 0.20 -2.51 -1.75
C ASP A 394 -1.19 -3.13 -1.91
N LEU A 395 -1.41 -3.93 -2.96
CA LEU A 395 -2.67 -4.65 -3.19
C LEU A 395 -2.97 -5.65 -2.06
N ALA A 396 -1.94 -6.32 -1.53
CA ALA A 396 -2.02 -7.33 -0.48
C ALA A 396 -2.01 -6.74 0.94
N MET A 397 -2.02 -5.40 1.07
CA MET A 397 -1.98 -4.73 2.37
C MET A 397 -3.20 -5.10 3.22
N ARG A 398 -2.96 -5.45 4.48
CA ARG A 398 -4.02 -5.72 5.46
C ARG A 398 -4.91 -4.50 5.69
N PHE A 399 -6.18 -4.73 5.95
CA PHE A 399 -7.18 -3.72 6.24
C PHE A 399 -8.18 -4.24 7.29
N MET A 400 -8.81 -3.34 8.01
CA MET A 400 -9.89 -3.69 8.96
C MET A 400 -11.25 -3.76 8.26
N ASP A 401 -11.47 -2.88 7.30
CA ASP A 401 -12.68 -2.81 6.49
C ASP A 401 -12.26 -2.47 5.05
N ILE A 402 -12.58 -3.33 4.11
CA ILE A 402 -12.28 -3.18 2.67
C ILE A 402 -12.73 -1.82 2.11
N ARG A 403 -13.77 -1.22 2.70
CA ARG A 403 -14.33 0.08 2.29
C ARG A 403 -13.53 1.29 2.82
N LYS A 404 -12.52 1.07 3.67
CA LYS A 404 -11.75 2.10 4.38
C LYS A 404 -10.23 1.86 4.25
N ARG A 405 -9.80 1.48 3.09
CA ARG A 405 -8.37 1.21 2.83
C ARG A 405 -7.56 2.51 2.72
N VAL A 406 -6.31 2.44 3.14
CA VAL A 406 -5.32 3.50 2.93
C VAL A 406 -4.84 3.50 1.48
N TYR A 407 -4.61 2.32 0.90
CA TYR A 407 -4.26 2.15 -0.50
C TYR A 407 -5.53 2.17 -1.37
N SER A 408 -5.53 2.97 -2.41
CA SER A 408 -6.62 2.99 -3.41
C SER A 408 -6.38 1.88 -4.43
N PHE A 409 -7.26 0.87 -4.45
CA PHE A 409 -7.21 -0.17 -5.46
C PHE A 409 -7.52 0.45 -6.84
N PRO A 410 -6.82 0.06 -7.91
CA PRO A 410 -7.08 0.60 -9.24
C PRO A 410 -8.46 0.18 -9.74
N ARG A 411 -9.10 1.04 -10.54
CA ARG A 411 -10.40 0.72 -11.15
C ARG A 411 -10.22 -0.35 -12.21
N MET A 412 -11.08 -1.36 -12.18
CA MET A 412 -11.04 -2.49 -13.08
C MET A 412 -12.11 -2.42 -14.18
N GLY A 413 -11.93 -3.17 -15.27
CA GLY A 413 -12.91 -3.33 -16.34
C GLY A 413 -12.72 -2.40 -17.54
N ASP A 414 -11.66 -1.60 -17.58
CA ASP A 414 -11.40 -0.70 -18.73
C ASP A 414 -10.91 -1.44 -19.98
N LYS A 415 -10.14 -2.54 -19.80
CA LYS A 415 -9.60 -3.33 -20.92
C LYS A 415 -10.40 -4.60 -21.16
N ALA A 416 -10.84 -5.29 -20.12
CA ALA A 416 -11.51 -6.57 -20.25
C ALA A 416 -12.62 -6.74 -19.19
N MET A 417 -13.77 -7.21 -19.64
CA MET A 417 -14.87 -7.66 -18.79
C MET A 417 -14.51 -9.00 -18.13
N PHE A 418 -14.89 -9.22 -16.88
CA PHE A 418 -14.63 -10.46 -16.16
C PHE A 418 -15.88 -11.30 -15.98
N VAL A 419 -15.87 -12.52 -16.54
CA VAL A 419 -16.94 -13.51 -16.47
C VAL A 419 -16.48 -14.70 -15.65
N ALA A 420 -17.17 -15.00 -14.55
CA ALA A 420 -16.86 -16.13 -13.68
C ALA A 420 -17.86 -17.28 -13.88
N VAL A 421 -17.33 -18.47 -14.13
CA VAL A 421 -18.11 -19.69 -14.40
C VAL A 421 -17.68 -20.79 -13.41
N PRO A 422 -18.37 -20.94 -12.26
CA PRO A 422 -18.00 -21.93 -11.25
C PRO A 422 -18.31 -23.34 -11.71
N THR A 423 -17.42 -24.29 -11.37
CA THR A 423 -17.62 -25.73 -11.55
C THR A 423 -17.75 -26.45 -10.21
N THR A 424 -17.73 -25.73 -9.10
CA THR A 424 -17.93 -26.24 -7.74
C THR A 424 -18.99 -25.41 -7.01
N ALA A 425 -19.73 -26.04 -6.11
CA ALA A 425 -20.75 -25.39 -5.28
C ALA A 425 -20.18 -25.17 -3.86
N GLY A 426 -19.24 -24.25 -3.70
CA GLY A 426 -18.53 -24.04 -2.42
C GLY A 426 -18.05 -22.64 -2.21
N THR A 427 -16.98 -22.24 -2.87
CA THR A 427 -16.20 -21.02 -2.58
C THR A 427 -16.95 -19.71 -2.79
N GLY A 428 -17.91 -19.67 -3.72
CA GLY A 428 -18.60 -18.42 -4.08
C GLY A 428 -17.70 -17.38 -4.76
N SER A 429 -16.49 -17.75 -5.24
CA SER A 429 -15.55 -16.80 -5.84
C SER A 429 -16.13 -16.07 -7.04
N GLU A 430 -17.12 -16.64 -7.72
CA GLU A 430 -17.83 -16.04 -8.86
C GLU A 430 -18.65 -14.79 -8.48
N VAL A 431 -18.94 -14.60 -7.21
CA VAL A 431 -19.75 -13.48 -6.68
C VAL A 431 -19.07 -12.72 -5.55
N THR A 432 -17.76 -12.89 -5.41
CA THR A 432 -16.99 -12.27 -4.32
C THR A 432 -15.86 -11.36 -4.82
N PRO A 433 -15.50 -10.31 -4.05
CA PRO A 433 -14.42 -9.39 -4.36
C PRO A 433 -13.06 -9.88 -3.83
N PHE A 434 -12.89 -11.18 -3.65
CA PHE A 434 -11.70 -11.79 -3.04
C PHE A 434 -10.93 -12.63 -4.04
N ALA A 435 -9.62 -12.70 -3.87
CA ALA A 435 -8.74 -13.64 -4.53
C ALA A 435 -7.59 -14.02 -3.61
N VAL A 436 -7.33 -15.32 -3.44
CA VAL A 436 -6.22 -15.81 -2.61
C VAL A 436 -5.11 -16.29 -3.53
N ILE A 437 -3.89 -15.78 -3.30
CA ILE A 437 -2.72 -16.16 -4.09
C ILE A 437 -1.52 -16.43 -3.21
N THR A 438 -0.68 -17.39 -3.59
CA THR A 438 0.53 -17.75 -2.87
C THR A 438 1.75 -17.08 -3.49
N ASP A 439 2.54 -16.35 -2.70
CA ASP A 439 3.89 -15.94 -3.11
C ASP A 439 4.84 -17.15 -2.90
N GLU A 440 5.23 -17.77 -3.98
CA GLU A 440 6.08 -18.97 -3.97
C GLU A 440 7.47 -18.74 -3.36
N ARG A 441 7.93 -17.47 -3.28
CA ARG A 441 9.24 -17.13 -2.70
C ARG A 441 9.20 -17.20 -1.18
N THR A 442 8.04 -16.91 -0.58
CA THR A 442 7.86 -16.86 0.87
C THR A 442 7.00 -18.01 1.39
N GLY A 443 6.26 -18.70 0.49
CA GLY A 443 5.24 -19.69 0.83
C GLY A 443 4.00 -19.07 1.48
N MET A 444 3.91 -17.75 1.55
CA MET A 444 2.78 -17.05 2.18
C MET A 444 1.60 -16.90 1.24
N LYS A 445 0.40 -17.13 1.78
CA LYS A 445 -0.87 -16.86 1.10
C LYS A 445 -1.35 -15.45 1.41
N TYR A 446 -1.65 -14.70 0.36
CA TYR A 446 -2.15 -13.33 0.42
C TYR A 446 -3.60 -13.27 -0.05
N PRO A 447 -4.54 -12.96 0.83
CA PRO A 447 -5.91 -12.63 0.43
C PRO A 447 -5.95 -11.20 -0.12
N LEU A 448 -6.12 -11.05 -1.43
CA LEU A 448 -6.46 -9.76 -2.02
C LEU A 448 -7.97 -9.56 -1.91
N ALA A 449 -8.36 -8.38 -1.51
CA ALA A 449 -9.76 -8.06 -1.33
C ALA A 449 -10.03 -6.61 -1.71
N ASP A 450 -10.80 -6.41 -2.75
CA ASP A 450 -11.37 -5.11 -3.11
C ASP A 450 -12.59 -5.33 -4.00
N TYR A 451 -13.60 -4.47 -3.88
CA TYR A 451 -14.80 -4.56 -4.70
C TYR A 451 -14.53 -4.39 -6.21
N GLU A 452 -13.38 -3.88 -6.59
CA GLU A 452 -12.94 -3.85 -7.99
C GLU A 452 -12.60 -5.25 -8.54
N LEU A 453 -12.35 -6.25 -7.67
CA LEU A 453 -12.18 -7.66 -8.06
C LEU A 453 -13.50 -8.42 -8.22
N MET A 454 -14.64 -7.79 -7.98
CA MET A 454 -15.94 -8.41 -8.19
C MET A 454 -16.12 -8.72 -9.67
N PRO A 455 -16.42 -9.98 -10.04
CA PRO A 455 -16.77 -10.31 -11.43
C PRO A 455 -17.92 -9.45 -11.95
N ASP A 456 -17.85 -9.06 -13.22
CA ASP A 456 -18.95 -8.35 -13.87
C ASP A 456 -20.16 -9.28 -14.08
N VAL A 457 -19.88 -10.52 -14.50
CA VAL A 457 -20.89 -11.54 -14.75
C VAL A 457 -20.55 -12.84 -14.05
N ALA A 458 -21.51 -13.42 -13.34
CA ALA A 458 -21.43 -14.78 -12.80
C ALA A 458 -22.39 -15.70 -13.55
N VAL A 459 -21.90 -16.89 -13.97
CA VAL A 459 -22.69 -17.87 -14.72
C VAL A 459 -22.75 -19.18 -13.94
N ILE A 460 -23.82 -19.37 -13.19
CA ILE A 460 -24.04 -20.51 -12.30
C ILE A 460 -24.82 -21.59 -13.06
N ASP A 461 -24.09 -22.34 -13.87
CA ASP A 461 -24.69 -23.46 -14.66
C ASP A 461 -24.43 -24.79 -13.95
N ALA A 462 -25.48 -25.33 -13.34
CA ALA A 462 -25.40 -26.60 -12.63
C ALA A 462 -25.06 -27.82 -13.52
N GLU A 463 -25.17 -27.74 -14.85
CA GLU A 463 -24.69 -28.81 -15.74
C GLU A 463 -23.20 -29.08 -15.56
N LEU A 464 -22.39 -28.00 -15.30
CA LEU A 464 -20.96 -28.12 -15.07
C LEU A 464 -20.63 -28.77 -13.70
N MET A 465 -21.64 -28.90 -12.84
CA MET A 465 -21.48 -29.40 -11.48
C MET A 465 -22.08 -30.78 -11.22
N MET A 466 -22.70 -31.42 -12.27
CA MET A 466 -23.38 -32.70 -12.11
C MET A 466 -22.48 -33.81 -11.60
N ASN A 467 -21.24 -33.86 -12.06
CA ASN A 467 -20.29 -34.93 -11.79
C ASN A 467 -19.27 -34.62 -10.71
N ILE A 468 -19.51 -33.64 -9.84
CA ILE A 468 -18.62 -33.35 -8.71
C ILE A 468 -18.50 -34.59 -7.82
N PRO A 469 -17.26 -35.02 -7.47
CA PRO A 469 -17.04 -36.17 -6.58
C PRO A 469 -17.66 -35.95 -5.18
N LYS A 470 -18.06 -37.05 -4.51
CA LYS A 470 -18.70 -37.00 -3.18
C LYS A 470 -17.89 -36.20 -2.15
N GLY A 471 -16.58 -36.46 -2.05
CA GLY A 471 -15.72 -35.77 -1.10
C GLY A 471 -15.70 -34.24 -1.32
N LEU A 472 -15.61 -33.83 -2.60
CA LEU A 472 -15.67 -32.40 -2.93
C LEU A 472 -17.07 -31.81 -2.69
N THR A 473 -18.15 -32.57 -3.00
CA THR A 473 -19.52 -32.13 -2.71
C THR A 473 -19.71 -31.89 -1.22
N SER A 474 -19.22 -32.78 -0.38
CA SER A 474 -19.30 -32.68 1.07
C SER A 474 -18.55 -31.46 1.60
N CYS A 475 -17.25 -31.35 1.26
CA CYS A 475 -16.42 -30.21 1.70
C CYS A 475 -16.99 -28.86 1.21
N ALA A 476 -17.32 -28.77 -0.07
CA ALA A 476 -17.84 -27.53 -0.66
C ALA A 476 -19.20 -27.14 -0.07
N GLY A 477 -20.09 -28.09 0.16
CA GLY A 477 -21.39 -27.82 0.77
C GLY A 477 -21.31 -27.34 2.21
N ILE A 478 -20.44 -27.94 3.04
CA ILE A 478 -20.22 -27.47 4.41
C ILE A 478 -19.47 -26.12 4.44
N ASP A 479 -18.57 -25.88 3.48
CA ASP A 479 -17.93 -24.60 3.31
C ASP A 479 -18.95 -23.49 3.06
N SER A 480 -19.88 -23.71 2.12
CA SER A 480 -20.99 -22.79 1.87
C SER A 480 -21.87 -22.54 3.11
N LEU A 481 -22.09 -23.59 3.92
CA LEU A 481 -22.82 -23.45 5.19
C LEU A 481 -22.06 -22.55 6.17
N SER A 482 -20.74 -22.74 6.26
CA SER A 482 -19.87 -21.94 7.12
C SER A 482 -19.85 -20.48 6.67
N HIS A 483 -19.75 -20.22 5.37
CA HIS A 483 -19.84 -18.89 4.79
C HIS A 483 -21.13 -18.18 5.19
N ALA A 484 -22.28 -18.86 5.05
CA ALA A 484 -23.58 -18.27 5.35
C ALA A 484 -23.77 -18.04 6.85
N LEU A 485 -23.34 -18.97 7.71
CA LEU A 485 -23.44 -18.83 9.17
C LEU A 485 -22.53 -17.71 9.69
N GLU A 486 -21.32 -17.59 9.20
CA GLU A 486 -20.43 -16.49 9.58
C GLU A 486 -20.92 -15.15 9.06
N ALA A 487 -21.48 -15.08 7.85
CA ALA A 487 -22.07 -13.86 7.31
C ALA A 487 -23.23 -13.35 8.19
N VAL A 488 -24.10 -14.25 8.71
CA VAL A 488 -25.17 -13.90 9.65
C VAL A 488 -24.62 -13.41 10.98
N ALA A 489 -23.54 -14.03 11.46
CA ALA A 489 -22.93 -13.71 12.75
C ALA A 489 -22.13 -12.40 12.71
N SER A 490 -21.58 -12.04 11.57
CA SER A 490 -20.63 -10.93 11.39
C SER A 490 -21.15 -9.60 11.98
N VAL A 491 -20.21 -8.78 12.47
CA VAL A 491 -20.48 -7.38 12.84
C VAL A 491 -20.92 -6.52 11.67
N MET A 492 -20.65 -6.97 10.43
CA MET A 492 -21.01 -6.29 9.18
C MET A 492 -22.34 -6.81 8.59
N ALA A 493 -23.00 -7.75 9.26
CA ALA A 493 -24.26 -8.30 8.79
C ALA A 493 -25.36 -7.23 8.68
N SER A 494 -26.17 -7.36 7.65
CA SER A 494 -27.28 -6.46 7.34
C SER A 494 -28.55 -7.27 7.00
N ASP A 495 -29.69 -6.62 6.91
CA ASP A 495 -30.93 -7.28 6.47
C ASP A 495 -30.79 -7.89 5.07
N PHE A 496 -30.03 -7.24 4.16
CA PHE A 496 -29.74 -7.77 2.84
C PHE A 496 -28.93 -9.05 2.92
N THR A 497 -27.80 -9.05 3.65
CA THR A 497 -26.95 -10.24 3.75
C THR A 497 -27.60 -11.36 4.55
N ASN A 498 -28.35 -11.03 5.62
CA ASN A 498 -29.09 -12.02 6.43
C ASN A 498 -30.20 -12.71 5.67
N GLY A 499 -30.93 -11.98 4.82
CA GLY A 499 -31.99 -12.57 3.98
C GLY A 499 -31.43 -13.62 3.01
N ILE A 500 -30.31 -13.28 2.32
CA ILE A 500 -29.64 -14.18 1.38
C ILE A 500 -28.99 -15.37 2.10
N ALA A 501 -28.28 -15.11 3.22
CA ALA A 501 -27.60 -16.16 3.99
C ALA A 501 -28.59 -17.19 4.58
N LYS A 502 -29.72 -16.74 5.15
CA LYS A 502 -30.73 -17.64 5.70
C LYS A 502 -31.31 -18.58 4.64
N GLU A 503 -31.58 -18.07 3.42
CA GLU A 503 -32.05 -18.90 2.33
C GLU A 503 -30.98 -19.88 1.86
N ALA A 504 -29.71 -19.44 1.75
CA ALA A 504 -28.59 -20.35 1.46
C ALA A 504 -28.51 -21.50 2.48
N ILE A 505 -28.59 -21.19 3.77
CA ILE A 505 -28.57 -22.19 4.87
C ILE A 505 -29.73 -23.18 4.69
N ARG A 506 -30.95 -22.71 4.43
CA ARG A 506 -32.12 -23.57 4.22
C ARG A 506 -31.90 -24.53 3.05
N LEU A 507 -31.44 -24.02 1.92
CA LEU A 507 -31.18 -24.83 0.74
C LEU A 507 -30.10 -25.89 1.01
N ILE A 508 -29.06 -25.55 1.75
CA ILE A 508 -27.99 -26.50 2.09
C ILE A 508 -28.53 -27.64 2.96
N PHE A 509 -29.30 -27.34 4.02
CA PHE A 509 -29.89 -28.38 4.87
C PHE A 509 -30.85 -29.28 4.10
N GLU A 510 -31.61 -28.74 3.12
CA GLU A 510 -32.59 -29.48 2.36
C GLU A 510 -31.96 -30.33 1.25
N TYR A 511 -30.94 -29.81 0.54
CA TYR A 511 -30.47 -30.43 -0.73
C TYR A 511 -29.07 -31.03 -0.66
N LEU A 512 -28.21 -30.66 0.29
CA LEU A 512 -26.86 -31.21 0.38
C LEU A 512 -26.84 -32.75 0.60
N PRO A 513 -27.73 -33.32 1.44
CA PRO A 513 -27.81 -34.78 1.57
C PRO A 513 -28.04 -35.51 0.25
N ASP A 514 -28.98 -35.05 -0.56
CA ASP A 514 -29.27 -35.65 -1.86
C ASP A 514 -28.16 -35.39 -2.88
N ALA A 515 -27.62 -34.19 -2.93
CA ALA A 515 -26.49 -33.87 -3.79
C ALA A 515 -25.27 -34.77 -3.50
N TYR A 516 -25.05 -35.09 -2.22
CA TYR A 516 -23.96 -35.99 -1.78
C TYR A 516 -24.27 -37.47 -2.08
N THR A 517 -25.46 -37.94 -1.74
CA THR A 517 -25.78 -39.36 -1.83
C THR A 517 -26.12 -39.83 -3.27
N LEU A 518 -26.87 -39.03 -4.00
CA LEU A 518 -27.39 -39.34 -5.34
C LEU A 518 -26.55 -38.73 -6.46
N GLY A 519 -25.80 -37.66 -6.20
CA GLY A 519 -24.92 -37.04 -7.16
C GLY A 519 -25.67 -36.54 -8.43
N ALA A 520 -25.23 -36.97 -9.61
CA ALA A 520 -25.84 -36.61 -10.88
C ALA A 520 -27.30 -37.14 -11.05
N ALA A 521 -27.71 -38.13 -10.26
CA ALA A 521 -29.09 -38.61 -10.26
C ALA A 521 -30.08 -37.66 -9.55
N ALA A 522 -29.57 -36.65 -8.85
CA ALA A 522 -30.37 -35.60 -8.19
C ALA A 522 -30.07 -34.21 -8.80
N PRO A 523 -30.38 -33.95 -10.07
CA PRO A 523 -30.00 -32.70 -10.74
C PRO A 523 -30.59 -31.44 -10.09
N LEU A 524 -31.80 -31.54 -9.48
CA LEU A 524 -32.38 -30.44 -8.72
C LEU A 524 -31.53 -30.13 -7.47
N ALA A 525 -31.06 -31.14 -6.72
CA ALA A 525 -30.22 -30.93 -5.58
C ALA A 525 -28.89 -30.28 -5.96
N ARG A 526 -28.26 -30.69 -7.07
CA ARG A 526 -27.06 -30.05 -7.61
C ARG A 526 -27.30 -28.58 -7.96
N GLU A 527 -28.40 -28.27 -8.62
CA GLU A 527 -28.79 -26.89 -8.97
C GLU A 527 -29.01 -26.04 -7.70
N LYS A 528 -29.73 -26.58 -6.73
CA LYS A 528 -29.98 -25.86 -5.47
C LYS A 528 -28.73 -25.64 -4.65
N MET A 529 -27.80 -26.59 -4.67
CA MET A 529 -26.49 -26.41 -4.02
C MET A 529 -25.63 -25.35 -4.74
N ALA A 530 -25.66 -25.29 -6.06
CA ALA A 530 -24.99 -24.24 -6.81
C ALA A 530 -25.55 -22.85 -6.45
N HIS A 531 -26.88 -22.72 -6.39
CA HIS A 531 -27.51 -21.47 -5.95
C HIS A 531 -27.15 -21.12 -4.51
N ALA A 532 -27.18 -22.08 -3.58
CA ALA A 532 -26.86 -21.85 -2.17
C ALA A 532 -25.43 -21.39 -1.97
N ALA A 533 -24.44 -21.97 -2.70
CA ALA A 533 -23.07 -21.57 -2.64
C ALA A 533 -22.85 -20.11 -3.11
N SER A 534 -23.46 -19.74 -4.23
CA SER A 534 -23.38 -18.35 -4.73
C SER A 534 -24.13 -17.37 -3.83
N MET A 535 -25.27 -17.76 -3.25
CA MET A 535 -25.99 -16.92 -2.26
C MET A 535 -25.14 -16.73 -0.99
N ALA A 536 -24.51 -17.78 -0.46
CA ALA A 536 -23.57 -17.68 0.65
C ALA A 536 -22.38 -16.77 0.30
N GLY A 537 -21.88 -16.90 -0.94
CA GLY A 537 -20.85 -16.03 -1.52
C GLY A 537 -21.25 -14.56 -1.50
N MET A 538 -22.42 -14.20 -2.01
CA MET A 538 -22.95 -12.84 -1.99
C MET A 538 -23.12 -12.29 -0.56
N ALA A 539 -23.55 -13.13 0.37
CA ALA A 539 -23.74 -12.74 1.77
C ALA A 539 -22.37 -12.38 2.40
N PHE A 540 -21.38 -13.28 2.36
CA PHE A 540 -20.10 -13.00 2.99
C PHE A 540 -19.24 -11.99 2.22
N ALA A 541 -19.43 -11.82 0.92
CA ALA A 541 -18.78 -10.75 0.17
C ALA A 541 -19.09 -9.35 0.75
N ASN A 542 -20.23 -9.20 1.38
CA ASN A 542 -20.71 -7.95 1.96
C ASN A 542 -20.70 -7.91 3.49
N ALA A 543 -20.78 -9.08 4.16
CA ALA A 543 -20.73 -9.19 5.61
C ALA A 543 -19.39 -9.68 6.15
N PHE A 544 -18.50 -10.17 5.29
CA PHE A 544 -17.25 -10.84 5.64
C PHE A 544 -17.42 -12.14 6.43
N LEU A 545 -16.30 -12.77 6.74
CA LEU A 545 -16.20 -14.01 7.49
C LEU A 545 -15.74 -13.73 8.93
N GLY A 546 -15.55 -14.77 9.71
CA GLY A 546 -15.16 -14.69 11.11
C GLY A 546 -14.05 -15.65 11.51
N VAL A 547 -14.02 -15.97 12.79
CA VAL A 547 -12.95 -16.77 13.40
C VAL A 547 -12.95 -18.23 12.95
N CYS A 548 -14.08 -18.76 12.43
CA CYS A 548 -14.10 -20.11 11.85
C CYS A 548 -13.15 -20.22 10.67
N HIS A 549 -13.26 -19.31 9.71
CA HIS A 549 -12.37 -19.27 8.56
C HIS A 549 -10.92 -18.94 8.95
N SER A 550 -10.71 -18.01 9.89
CA SER A 550 -9.37 -17.70 10.40
C SER A 550 -8.67 -18.95 10.94
N MET A 551 -9.38 -19.74 11.75
CA MET A 551 -8.87 -20.98 12.30
C MET A 551 -8.72 -22.09 11.22
N ALA A 552 -9.68 -22.19 10.30
CA ALA A 552 -9.65 -23.18 9.22
C ALA A 552 -8.50 -22.98 8.24
N HIS A 553 -8.14 -21.72 7.92
CA HIS A 553 -6.98 -21.39 7.11
C HIS A 553 -5.69 -21.98 7.70
N LYS A 554 -5.52 -21.84 9.01
CA LYS A 554 -4.30 -22.33 9.69
C LYS A 554 -4.33 -23.85 9.83
N LEU A 555 -5.49 -24.42 10.18
CA LEU A 555 -5.65 -25.86 10.25
C LEU A 555 -5.35 -26.53 8.89
N GLY A 556 -5.82 -25.92 7.80
CA GLY A 556 -5.51 -26.37 6.44
C GLY A 556 -4.03 -26.23 6.09
N SER A 557 -3.40 -25.12 6.44
CA SER A 557 -1.97 -24.87 6.16
C SER A 557 -1.03 -25.79 6.93
N TYR A 558 -1.28 -25.98 8.22
CA TYR A 558 -0.42 -26.76 9.10
C TYR A 558 -0.62 -28.28 8.94
N TRP A 559 -1.86 -28.72 8.67
CA TRP A 559 -2.23 -30.14 8.68
C TRP A 559 -2.73 -30.65 7.34
N HIS A 560 -2.68 -29.83 6.29
CA HIS A 560 -3.08 -30.19 4.91
C HIS A 560 -4.49 -30.77 4.83
N LEU A 561 -5.42 -30.24 5.65
CA LEU A 561 -6.83 -30.61 5.58
C LEU A 561 -7.54 -29.80 4.49
N PRO A 562 -8.48 -30.39 3.74
CA PRO A 562 -9.32 -29.64 2.81
C PRO A 562 -10.07 -28.52 3.52
N HIS A 563 -10.15 -27.35 2.90
CA HIS A 563 -10.68 -26.11 3.50
C HIS A 563 -12.08 -26.29 4.12
N GLY A 564 -13.04 -26.83 3.36
CA GLY A 564 -14.40 -27.06 3.88
C GLY A 564 -14.46 -28.10 5.00
N MET A 565 -13.54 -29.07 5.02
CA MET A 565 -13.40 -30.00 6.14
C MET A 565 -12.85 -29.28 7.39
N ALA A 566 -11.87 -28.40 7.23
CA ALA A 566 -11.34 -27.61 8.34
C ALA A 566 -12.42 -26.71 8.95
N ASN A 567 -13.22 -26.04 8.11
CA ASN A 567 -14.39 -25.27 8.56
C ASN A 567 -15.40 -26.16 9.30
N SER A 568 -15.74 -27.34 8.74
CA SER A 568 -16.65 -28.30 9.35
C SER A 568 -16.27 -28.65 10.79
N LEU A 569 -15.00 -28.93 11.04
CA LEU A 569 -14.47 -29.34 12.35
C LEU A 569 -14.49 -28.23 13.39
N LEU A 570 -14.52 -26.97 12.99
CA LEU A 570 -14.43 -25.82 13.88
C LEU A 570 -15.79 -25.14 14.11
N LEU A 571 -16.76 -25.38 13.24
CA LEU A 571 -18.00 -24.62 13.18
C LEU A 571 -18.83 -24.70 14.48
N GLU A 572 -18.91 -25.89 15.11
CA GLU A 572 -19.60 -26.05 16.40
C GLU A 572 -19.01 -25.13 17.48
N GLU A 573 -17.70 -25.19 17.65
CA GLU A 573 -17.00 -24.40 18.66
C GLU A 573 -17.17 -22.90 18.44
N VAL A 574 -17.14 -22.47 17.18
CA VAL A 574 -17.31 -21.07 16.82
C VAL A 574 -18.75 -20.60 17.04
N ILE A 575 -19.78 -21.39 16.71
CA ILE A 575 -21.17 -21.04 17.02
C ILE A 575 -21.35 -20.86 18.51
N ARG A 576 -20.86 -21.79 19.34
CA ARG A 576 -20.89 -21.70 20.79
C ARG A 576 -20.17 -20.48 21.34
N PHE A 577 -18.94 -20.24 20.82
CA PHE A 577 -18.13 -19.08 21.18
C PHE A 577 -18.83 -17.75 20.89
N ASN A 578 -19.43 -17.62 19.72
CA ASN A 578 -20.12 -16.41 19.28
C ASN A 578 -21.49 -16.21 20.01
N SER A 579 -22.08 -17.27 20.56
CA SER A 579 -23.40 -17.24 21.25
C SER A 579 -23.31 -16.78 22.72
N ALA A 580 -22.14 -16.30 23.18
CA ALA A 580 -21.98 -15.82 24.55
C ALA A 580 -22.83 -14.56 24.85
N ASP A 581 -23.53 -14.54 25.97
CA ASP A 581 -24.31 -13.37 26.40
C ASP A 581 -23.42 -12.21 26.87
N ALA A 582 -22.30 -12.52 27.49
CA ALA A 582 -21.35 -11.56 28.02
C ALA A 582 -19.92 -11.88 27.53
N PRO A 583 -19.58 -11.59 26.28
CA PRO A 583 -18.25 -11.84 25.74
C PRO A 583 -17.21 -10.98 26.46
N ARG A 584 -16.00 -11.53 26.68
CA ARG A 584 -14.89 -10.82 27.30
C ARG A 584 -14.45 -9.61 26.48
N LYS A 585 -14.55 -9.72 25.15
CA LYS A 585 -14.21 -8.64 24.24
C LYS A 585 -15.19 -8.63 23.07
N MET A 586 -15.79 -7.48 22.83
CA MET A 586 -16.68 -7.26 21.68
C MET A 586 -15.88 -7.22 20.39
N GLY A 587 -16.55 -7.41 19.25
CA GLY A 587 -15.96 -7.26 17.94
C GLY A 587 -15.36 -5.88 17.71
N THR A 588 -14.44 -5.81 16.76
CA THR A 588 -13.67 -4.59 16.41
C THR A 588 -14.57 -3.44 15.94
N PHE A 589 -15.73 -3.75 15.38
CA PHE A 589 -16.72 -2.76 14.91
C PHE A 589 -17.98 -2.81 15.81
N PRO A 590 -17.96 -2.24 17.02
CA PRO A 590 -19.10 -2.25 17.91
C PRO A 590 -20.22 -1.37 17.33
N GLN A 591 -21.06 -1.95 16.48
CA GLN A 591 -22.19 -1.26 15.84
C GLN A 591 -23.48 -1.36 16.67
N TYR A 592 -23.43 -2.11 17.77
CA TYR A 592 -24.56 -2.38 18.65
C TYR A 592 -24.12 -2.33 20.13
N ALA A 593 -25.04 -1.98 20.97
CA ALA A 593 -24.79 -1.82 22.41
C ALA A 593 -24.60 -3.15 23.16
N TYR A 594 -25.04 -4.26 22.59
CA TYR A 594 -24.98 -5.60 23.19
C TYR A 594 -24.86 -6.68 22.11
N PRO A 595 -24.39 -7.90 22.48
CA PRO A 595 -24.24 -9.00 21.53
C PRO A 595 -25.58 -9.45 20.95
N GLU A 596 -25.64 -9.58 19.62
CA GLU A 596 -26.85 -10.06 18.93
C GLU A 596 -26.67 -11.44 18.27
N CYS A 597 -25.47 -11.99 18.30
CA CYS A 597 -25.15 -13.17 17.50
C CYS A 597 -26.00 -14.39 17.90
N LYS A 598 -26.21 -14.62 19.20
CA LYS A 598 -27.09 -15.70 19.70
C LYS A 598 -28.50 -15.59 19.10
N ARG A 599 -29.12 -14.41 19.16
CA ARG A 599 -30.44 -14.15 18.58
C ARG A 599 -30.47 -14.41 17.08
N ARG A 600 -29.41 -13.99 16.33
CA ARG A 600 -29.32 -14.23 14.91
C ARG A 600 -29.21 -15.71 14.56
N TYR A 601 -28.45 -16.48 15.32
CA TYR A 601 -28.40 -17.94 15.13
C TYR A 601 -29.76 -18.59 15.51
N ALA A 602 -30.45 -18.13 16.56
CA ALA A 602 -31.79 -18.58 16.91
C ALA A 602 -32.78 -18.27 15.78
N ASP A 603 -32.68 -17.11 15.11
CA ASP A 603 -33.52 -16.78 13.95
C ASP A 603 -33.25 -17.69 12.76
N VAL A 604 -31.97 -18.05 12.51
CA VAL A 604 -31.62 -19.08 11.50
C VAL A 604 -32.23 -20.42 11.88
N ALA A 605 -32.13 -20.84 13.15
CA ALA A 605 -32.69 -22.08 13.64
C ALA A 605 -34.22 -22.15 13.40
N ARG A 606 -34.96 -21.09 13.77
CA ARG A 606 -36.39 -20.97 13.46
C ARG A 606 -36.70 -21.09 11.98
N TYR A 607 -35.90 -20.43 11.14
CA TYR A 607 -36.08 -20.42 9.68
C TYR A 607 -35.92 -21.81 9.07
N ILE A 608 -35.03 -22.65 9.59
CA ILE A 608 -34.84 -24.04 9.15
C ILE A 608 -35.71 -25.05 9.91
N GLY A 609 -36.72 -24.57 10.67
CA GLY A 609 -37.75 -25.39 11.31
C GLY A 609 -37.36 -25.99 12.66
N CYS A 610 -36.41 -25.41 13.42
CA CYS A 610 -36.19 -25.70 14.83
C CYS A 610 -37.36 -25.13 15.70
N LYS A 611 -37.61 -25.72 16.86
CA LYS A 611 -38.79 -25.43 17.66
C LYS A 611 -38.49 -25.05 19.11
N GLY A 612 -37.24 -24.86 19.49
CA GLY A 612 -36.83 -24.45 20.83
C GLY A 612 -37.58 -23.22 21.32
N GLY A 613 -37.90 -23.16 22.58
CA GLY A 613 -38.65 -22.07 23.22
C GLY A 613 -37.79 -20.87 23.57
N THR A 614 -36.49 -21.07 23.72
CA THR A 614 -35.49 -20.03 24.03
C THR A 614 -34.44 -19.95 22.95
N ASP A 615 -33.70 -18.85 22.91
CA ASP A 615 -32.60 -18.70 21.94
C ASP A 615 -31.47 -19.72 22.20
N ASP A 616 -31.21 -20.09 23.46
CA ASP A 616 -30.23 -21.14 23.79
C ASP A 616 -30.68 -22.52 23.28
N GLU A 617 -31.91 -22.91 23.47
CA GLU A 617 -32.46 -24.15 22.93
C GLU A 617 -32.40 -24.19 21.40
N LEU A 618 -32.68 -23.07 20.73
CA LEU A 618 -32.62 -22.96 19.27
C LEU A 618 -31.22 -23.07 18.75
N VAL A 619 -30.23 -22.47 19.42
CA VAL A 619 -28.81 -22.61 19.05
C VAL A 619 -28.36 -24.06 19.21
N GLU A 620 -28.73 -24.74 20.28
CA GLU A 620 -28.40 -26.16 20.45
C GLU A 620 -29.08 -27.05 19.39
N GLU A 621 -30.34 -26.79 19.02
CA GLU A 621 -31.00 -27.50 17.94
C GLU A 621 -30.30 -27.23 16.57
N LEU A 622 -29.85 -26.00 16.30
CA LEU A 622 -29.06 -25.65 15.09
C LEU A 622 -27.78 -26.48 15.05
N ILE A 623 -27.03 -26.51 16.14
CA ILE A 623 -25.81 -27.30 16.27
C ILE A 623 -26.11 -28.80 16.04
N GLY A 624 -27.19 -29.31 16.65
CA GLY A 624 -27.60 -30.70 16.45
C GLY A 624 -27.90 -31.06 15.01
N LYS A 625 -28.67 -30.22 14.29
CA LYS A 625 -28.95 -30.39 12.86
C LYS A 625 -27.68 -30.30 12.01
N MET A 626 -26.80 -29.37 12.33
CA MET A 626 -25.53 -29.21 11.63
C MET A 626 -24.65 -30.48 11.79
N LYS A 627 -24.52 -31.00 13.00
CA LYS A 627 -23.75 -32.24 13.26
C LYS A 627 -24.35 -33.45 12.52
N GLU A 628 -25.67 -33.54 12.48
CA GLU A 628 -26.34 -34.61 11.72
C GLU A 628 -26.08 -34.45 10.21
N LEU A 629 -26.14 -33.23 9.67
CA LEU A 629 -25.78 -32.97 8.27
C LEU A 629 -24.31 -33.36 7.98
N GLN A 630 -23.38 -32.97 8.84
CA GLN A 630 -21.95 -33.33 8.73
C GLN A 630 -21.75 -34.85 8.72
N ARG A 631 -22.45 -35.56 9.59
CA ARG A 631 -22.44 -37.02 9.65
C ARG A 631 -22.97 -37.66 8.38
N VAL A 632 -24.11 -37.17 7.85
CA VAL A 632 -24.77 -37.68 6.64
C VAL A 632 -23.85 -37.51 5.43
N VAL A 633 -23.11 -36.41 5.35
CA VAL A 633 -22.21 -36.12 4.21
C VAL A 633 -20.76 -36.61 4.46
N GLY A 634 -20.55 -37.41 5.50
CA GLY A 634 -19.29 -38.11 5.73
C GLY A 634 -18.12 -37.23 6.20
N GLN A 635 -18.42 -36.13 6.91
CA GLN A 635 -17.41 -35.31 7.55
C GLN A 635 -16.89 -35.98 8.84
N PRO A 636 -15.59 -35.89 9.15
CA PRO A 636 -15.03 -36.39 10.41
C PRO A 636 -15.60 -35.61 11.60
N SER A 637 -15.69 -36.29 12.76
CA SER A 637 -16.27 -35.74 13.99
C SER A 637 -15.29 -34.95 14.84
N SER A 638 -13.99 -35.01 14.53
CA SER A 638 -12.93 -34.31 15.27
C SER A 638 -11.69 -34.09 14.41
N ILE A 639 -10.88 -33.11 14.79
CA ILE A 639 -9.58 -32.86 14.12
C ILE A 639 -8.67 -34.10 14.25
N ARG A 640 -8.71 -34.79 15.39
CA ARG A 640 -7.95 -36.04 15.60
C ARG A 640 -8.32 -37.12 14.58
N GLU A 641 -9.60 -37.31 14.32
CA GLU A 641 -10.09 -38.23 13.29
C GLU A 641 -9.65 -37.82 11.89
N ALA A 642 -9.74 -36.52 11.57
CA ALA A 642 -9.37 -35.97 10.26
C ALA A 642 -7.86 -36.07 9.98
N ILE A 643 -7.02 -35.87 10.99
CA ILE A 643 -5.57 -36.01 10.88
C ILE A 643 -5.18 -37.50 10.70
N GLY A 644 -5.84 -38.40 11.45
CA GLY A 644 -5.55 -39.83 11.40
C GLY A 644 -4.07 -40.12 11.60
N ASP A 645 -3.48 -40.91 10.70
CA ASP A 645 -2.06 -41.30 10.75
C ASP A 645 -1.07 -40.21 10.26
N LYS A 646 -1.55 -39.06 9.83
CA LYS A 646 -0.71 -37.95 9.33
C LYS A 646 0.06 -37.21 10.42
N GLY A 647 -0.31 -37.42 11.70
CA GLY A 647 0.35 -36.76 12.81
C GLY A 647 -0.14 -37.26 14.17
N THR A 648 0.65 -36.96 15.19
CA THR A 648 0.38 -37.34 16.59
C THR A 648 -0.26 -36.20 17.37
N GLU A 649 -0.88 -36.53 18.52
CA GLU A 649 -1.40 -35.52 19.46
C GLU A 649 -0.28 -34.59 19.96
N ALA A 650 0.96 -35.10 20.14
CA ALA A 650 2.08 -34.29 20.59
C ALA A 650 2.47 -33.23 19.55
N GLU A 651 2.49 -33.61 18.27
CA GLU A 651 2.76 -32.67 17.16
C GLU A 651 1.66 -31.62 17.00
N PHE A 652 0.39 -32.05 17.14
CA PHE A 652 -0.72 -31.11 17.13
C PHE A 652 -0.59 -30.08 18.26
N LYS A 653 -0.32 -30.54 19.50
CA LYS A 653 -0.11 -29.64 20.64
C LYS A 653 1.10 -28.71 20.45
N ALA A 654 2.16 -29.18 19.80
CA ALA A 654 3.34 -28.37 19.52
C ALA A 654 3.05 -27.25 18.51
N SER A 655 2.17 -27.49 17.52
CA SER A 655 1.79 -26.47 16.53
C SER A 655 0.75 -25.46 17.06
N LEU A 656 0.08 -25.76 18.17
CA LEU A 656 -1.13 -25.10 18.62
C LEU A 656 -0.93 -23.61 18.98
N GLU A 657 0.20 -23.27 19.61
CA GLU A 657 0.49 -21.88 20.00
C GLU A 657 0.61 -20.99 18.77
N GLN A 658 1.53 -21.33 17.85
CA GLN A 658 1.73 -20.56 16.62
C GLN A 658 0.49 -20.54 15.74
N MET A 659 -0.18 -21.68 15.59
CA MET A 659 -1.42 -21.78 14.83
C MET A 659 -2.53 -20.88 15.40
N SER A 660 -2.58 -20.69 16.72
CA SER A 660 -3.56 -19.81 17.39
C SER A 660 -3.20 -18.33 17.20
N GLU A 661 -1.92 -17.96 17.27
CA GLU A 661 -1.44 -16.61 16.98
C GLU A 661 -1.70 -16.25 15.51
N ASP A 662 -1.37 -17.12 14.58
CA ASP A 662 -1.62 -16.91 13.17
C ASP A 662 -3.12 -16.78 12.84
N ALA A 663 -3.98 -17.53 13.53
CA ALA A 663 -5.44 -17.41 13.37
C ALA A 663 -5.96 -16.10 13.96
N PHE A 664 -5.44 -15.65 15.09
CA PHE A 664 -5.76 -14.35 15.66
C PHE A 664 -5.42 -13.21 14.68
N ASP A 665 -4.29 -13.31 14.01
CA ASP A 665 -3.80 -12.34 13.04
C ASP A 665 -4.44 -12.45 11.65
N ASP A 666 -5.30 -13.44 11.41
CA ASP A 666 -5.95 -13.63 10.12
C ASP A 666 -6.94 -12.50 9.80
N GLN A 667 -7.07 -12.18 8.52
CA GLN A 667 -7.92 -11.09 8.03
C GLN A 667 -9.40 -11.27 8.43
N CYS A 668 -9.90 -12.52 8.50
CA CYS A 668 -11.29 -12.81 8.79
C CYS A 668 -11.65 -12.57 10.27
N THR A 669 -10.70 -12.64 11.19
CA THR A 669 -10.94 -12.45 12.64
C THR A 669 -11.55 -11.09 12.96
N GLY A 670 -11.24 -10.06 12.18
CA GLY A 670 -11.72 -8.69 12.42
C GLY A 670 -13.24 -8.50 12.36
N ALA A 671 -13.96 -9.31 11.58
CA ALA A 671 -15.41 -9.22 11.44
C ALA A 671 -16.18 -10.12 12.41
N ASN A 672 -15.48 -10.91 13.23
CA ASN A 672 -16.13 -11.80 14.20
C ASN A 672 -16.84 -11.00 15.31
N PRO A 673 -18.09 -11.37 15.69
CA PRO A 673 -18.90 -10.60 16.66
C PRO A 673 -18.31 -10.60 18.09
N ARG A 674 -17.69 -11.71 18.49
CA ARG A 674 -16.88 -11.80 19.70
C ARG A 674 -15.42 -11.82 19.32
N TYR A 675 -14.66 -10.79 19.68
CA TYR A 675 -13.23 -10.73 19.35
C TYR A 675 -12.47 -11.73 20.21
N PRO A 676 -11.81 -12.74 19.63
CA PRO A 676 -11.19 -13.80 20.41
C PRO A 676 -9.89 -13.35 21.07
N LEU A 677 -9.56 -13.96 22.21
CA LEU A 677 -8.22 -14.00 22.74
C LEU A 677 -7.46 -15.19 22.13
N ILE A 678 -6.15 -15.13 22.03
CA ILE A 678 -5.33 -16.26 21.55
C ILE A 678 -5.57 -17.52 22.38
N SER A 679 -5.72 -17.37 23.71
CA SER A 679 -6.07 -18.46 24.62
C SER A 679 -7.45 -19.07 24.35
N GLU A 680 -8.40 -18.30 23.86
CA GLU A 680 -9.75 -18.78 23.50
C GLU A 680 -9.69 -19.56 22.17
N ILE A 681 -8.95 -19.06 21.18
CA ILE A 681 -8.69 -19.77 19.90
C ILE A 681 -8.03 -21.12 20.19
N ARG A 682 -7.00 -21.12 21.02
CA ARG A 682 -6.31 -22.34 21.44
C ARG A 682 -7.26 -23.35 22.07
N LYS A 683 -8.17 -22.90 22.91
CA LYS A 683 -9.16 -23.77 23.55
C LYS A 683 -10.16 -24.32 22.55
N MET A 684 -10.66 -23.51 21.62
CA MET A 684 -11.54 -23.99 20.55
C MET A 684 -10.87 -25.07 19.68
N TYR A 685 -9.59 -24.90 19.33
CA TYR A 685 -8.82 -25.95 18.63
C TYR A 685 -8.72 -27.25 19.43
N LEU A 686 -8.48 -27.17 20.74
CA LEU A 686 -8.42 -28.37 21.60
C LEU A 686 -9.77 -29.06 21.71
N ASN A 687 -10.84 -28.30 21.86
CA ASN A 687 -12.19 -28.84 21.88
C ASN A 687 -12.51 -29.59 20.57
N ALA A 688 -12.24 -28.95 19.44
CA ALA A 688 -12.42 -29.56 18.12
C ALA A 688 -11.49 -30.77 17.89
N TYR A 689 -10.28 -30.75 18.46
CA TYR A 689 -9.34 -31.87 18.36
C TYR A 689 -9.88 -33.14 19.04
N TYR A 690 -10.47 -32.99 20.22
CA TYR A 690 -11.02 -34.11 20.97
C TYR A 690 -12.48 -34.42 20.64
N GLY A 691 -13.16 -33.56 19.87
CA GLY A 691 -14.61 -33.65 19.63
C GLY A 691 -15.44 -33.51 20.92
N LYS A 692 -14.93 -32.72 21.87
CA LYS A 692 -15.56 -32.47 23.19
C LYS A 692 -15.58 -30.98 23.44
N HIS A 693 -16.78 -30.48 23.69
CA HIS A 693 -16.96 -29.08 24.05
C HIS A 693 -16.71 -28.84 25.55
N GLU A 694 -15.82 -27.91 25.86
CA GLU A 694 -15.65 -27.28 27.14
C GLU A 694 -15.84 -25.76 27.00
N PRO A 695 -16.54 -25.07 27.91
CA PRO A 695 -16.76 -23.63 27.81
C PRO A 695 -15.47 -22.83 27.61
N VAL A 696 -15.49 -21.91 26.64
CA VAL A 696 -14.36 -21.07 26.24
C VAL A 696 -14.41 -19.69 26.88
#